data_0296c1ab863c9bd7c115a173035d1a01
#
_entry.id   0296c1ab863c9bd7c115a173035d1a01
#
_cell.length_a   1.000
_cell.length_b   1.000
_cell.length_c   1.000
_cell.angle_alpha   90.00
_cell.angle_beta   90.00
_cell.angle_gamma   90.00
#
_symmetry.space_group_name_H-M   'P 1'
#
loop_
_entity.id
_entity.type
_entity.pdbx_description
1 polymer ?
#
loop_
_entity_poly.entity_id
_entity_poly.type
_entity_poly.pdbx_seq_one_letter_code
_entity_poly.pdbx_strand_id
1 'polypeptide(L)'
;MPEYGLSPQILIQAGFLRYWKTPMEMRRRLCSLTLASLLVALPAIPARASAYDGKPKLVVLVVIGQFREDYLERYRADLKAPHGFRLFLDHGAYFPDCYYDYANTKTAPGHATLGTGAYTDGHGINSNEWWDLSRNTKRPVTSVEDDRYKLVGLLNAREGAEGASPRNERASTLGDELRLATVGQSKVFGISLKDRAAIMPVGHSANAAYWVDQKSGAFVTSTYYQNALPDWATTFNASPRAQQALDEAHGDPQKSFFDQVDVSPAGNDYELDFARALITGEQLGHHPTTDMLTISLSANDGLGHRVGPDAPEMRTMTEQLDQELDGFFSWLDQNVDGGLANVWVALSADHGIASTPEQAASLGMDSATWDIPKLIAGLNDAMNGKFSPGEKTDYLLTKQELPYIQLNQPAFERAGINEQEAEDAIVAALPAVVATLPAQPPIHAPMGTPPPIVEPAPTKPAPHTRQARTAAERKAEHQAQQEAEEPPPAPATPQPLQPPSSKVAPHPSLVEVYTRVQLAAGSLPPDDFGELIAHSYSPNGGWYVMLIPPAYQMNGNAAGTSTTHFSAWSYDRHVPLGFYGAPFQPGIYYGRVAPVDFAVTFAALLGLNQPSAAIGHVLTEALKPVPATPETALTPKTTHRARRSAKSAAGPDAQGGVTPE
;
A
#
# COMPACT_ATOMS: atom_id res chain seq x y z
N MET A 1 51.16 -36.62 -13.75
CA MET A 1 52.57 -36.77 -13.35
C MET A 1 53.33 -35.51 -13.64
N PRO A 2 54.22 -34.96 -12.78
CA PRO A 2 54.35 -35.15 -11.34
C PRO A 2 53.97 -33.87 -10.56
N GLU A 3 53.45 -33.94 -9.33
CA GLU A 3 54.14 -33.99 -7.99
C GLU A 3 55.26 -32.97 -7.77
N TYR A 4 55.04 -32.15 -6.73
CA TYR A 4 55.87 -31.78 -5.56
C TYR A 4 55.07 -30.74 -4.76
N GLY A 5 54.55 -30.93 -3.61
CA GLY A 5 54.97 -31.38 -2.31
C GLY A 5 56.08 -30.57 -1.68
N LEU A 6 55.72 -29.66 -0.68
CA LEU A 6 56.51 -29.43 0.53
C LEU A 6 55.83 -28.42 1.48
N SER A 7 55.48 -28.92 2.65
CA SER A 7 55.20 -28.19 3.88
C SER A 7 56.51 -27.59 4.45
N PRO A 8 56.43 -26.47 5.20
CA PRO A 8 57.36 -26.28 6.32
C PRO A 8 56.62 -26.05 7.63
N GLN A 9 56.60 -27.09 8.44
CA GLN A 9 56.76 -26.91 9.88
C GLN A 9 58.22 -26.55 10.15
N ILE A 10 58.42 -25.84 11.27
CA ILE A 10 59.60 -25.71 12.13
C ILE A 10 60.06 -24.25 12.33
N LEU A 11 60.25 -23.95 13.63
CA LEU A 11 60.96 -22.84 14.27
C LEU A 11 60.13 -21.62 14.72
N ILE A 12 59.41 -21.79 15.84
CA ILE A 12 59.38 -20.77 16.89
C ILE A 12 59.57 -21.46 18.25
N GLN A 13 60.79 -21.73 18.60
CA GLN A 13 61.27 -21.89 20.01
C GLN A 13 62.60 -21.18 20.15
N ALA A 14 62.67 -20.33 21.17
CA ALA A 14 63.79 -19.55 21.65
C ALA A 14 63.75 -18.04 21.35
N GLY A 15 63.20 -17.27 22.29
CA GLY A 15 63.31 -15.81 22.25
C GLY A 15 62.46 -15.00 23.23
N PHE A 16 61.92 -15.62 24.28
CA PHE A 16 61.12 -14.88 25.26
C PHE A 16 61.59 -15.08 26.69
N LEU A 17 62.88 -14.80 26.97
CA LEU A 17 63.37 -14.73 28.34
C LEU A 17 64.62 -13.85 28.41
N ARG A 18 64.53 -12.55 28.29
CA ARG A 18 65.48 -11.54 28.78
C ARG A 18 64.90 -10.12 28.51
N TYR A 19 64.02 -9.65 29.38
CA TYR A 19 63.83 -8.21 29.65
C TYR A 19 62.81 -8.03 30.79
N TRP A 20 63.20 -8.38 31.99
CA TRP A 20 62.49 -7.96 33.20
C TRP A 20 63.50 -7.44 34.19
N LYS A 21 63.69 -6.13 34.19
CA LYS A 21 64.51 -5.43 35.22
C LYS A 21 63.54 -4.56 36.03
N THR A 22 63.09 -5.01 37.14
CA THR A 22 62.61 -4.44 38.40
C THR A 22 61.18 -4.81 38.79
N PRO A 23 60.90 -5.08 40.07
CA PRO A 23 59.57 -5.43 40.57
C PRO A 23 58.49 -4.32 40.43
N MET A 24 58.92 -3.09 40.20
CA MET A 24 58.05 -1.92 40.13
C MET A 24 57.42 -1.75 38.74
N GLU A 25 58.11 -2.18 37.69
CA GLU A 25 57.57 -2.17 36.33
C GLU A 25 56.53 -3.28 36.12
N MET A 26 56.70 -4.41 36.79
CA MET A 26 55.72 -5.50 36.74
C MET A 26 54.36 -5.10 37.38
N ARG A 27 54.39 -4.37 38.50
CA ARG A 27 53.18 -3.84 39.13
C ARG A 27 52.45 -2.78 38.27
N ARG A 28 53.19 -1.90 37.58
CA ARG A 28 52.58 -0.91 36.66
C ARG A 28 51.95 -1.56 35.42
N ARG A 29 52.57 -2.60 34.86
CA ARG A 29 52.02 -3.33 33.70
C ARG A 29 50.85 -4.24 34.08
N LEU A 30 50.85 -4.87 35.26
CA LEU A 30 49.69 -5.60 35.77
C LEU A 30 48.49 -4.68 36.03
N CYS A 31 48.70 -3.49 36.63
CA CYS A 31 47.62 -2.51 36.81
C CYS A 31 47.09 -1.96 35.49
N SER A 32 47.96 -1.81 34.47
CA SER A 32 47.51 -1.37 33.13
C SER A 32 46.74 -2.47 32.37
N LEU A 33 47.13 -3.74 32.51
CA LEU A 33 46.43 -4.87 31.92
C LEU A 33 45.07 -5.14 32.62
N THR A 34 44.99 -4.99 33.95
CA THR A 34 43.73 -5.12 34.69
C THR A 34 42.78 -3.95 34.41
N LEU A 35 43.30 -2.73 34.22
CA LEU A 35 42.46 -1.59 33.82
C LEU A 35 41.97 -1.71 32.37
N ALA A 36 42.79 -2.23 31.45
CA ALA A 36 42.37 -2.51 30.07
C ALA A 36 41.36 -3.68 29.98
N SER A 37 41.52 -4.70 30.84
CA SER A 37 40.55 -5.81 30.92
C SER A 37 39.22 -5.40 31.58
N LEU A 38 39.24 -4.42 32.50
CA LEU A 38 37.99 -3.87 33.07
C LEU A 38 37.24 -2.98 32.09
N LEU A 39 37.93 -2.31 31.17
CA LEU A 39 37.31 -1.50 30.11
C LEU A 39 36.67 -2.37 29.00
N VAL A 40 37.14 -3.60 28.79
CA VAL A 40 36.55 -4.54 27.81
C VAL A 40 35.38 -5.32 28.40
N ALA A 41 35.19 -5.32 29.72
CA ALA A 41 34.10 -6.02 30.42
C ALA A 41 32.88 -5.10 30.74
N LEU A 42 32.84 -3.86 30.24
CA LEU A 42 31.60 -3.11 30.23
C LEU A 42 30.64 -3.84 29.28
N PRO A 43 29.49 -4.30 29.77
CA PRO A 43 28.48 -4.83 28.86
C PRO A 43 28.21 -3.72 27.82
N ALA A 44 28.40 -4.03 26.54
CA ALA A 44 27.92 -3.18 25.49
C ALA A 44 26.40 -3.07 25.73
N ILE A 45 25.97 -1.96 26.32
CA ILE A 45 24.54 -1.63 26.37
C ILE A 45 24.18 -1.52 24.90
N PRO A 46 23.32 -2.42 24.37
CA PRO A 46 22.90 -2.28 22.99
C PRO A 46 22.30 -0.88 22.86
N ALA A 47 22.85 -0.08 21.97
CA ALA A 47 22.24 1.20 21.62
C ALA A 47 20.85 0.87 21.10
N ARG A 48 19.81 1.16 21.88
CA ARG A 48 18.43 1.01 21.44
C ARG A 48 18.21 2.07 20.37
N ALA A 49 18.04 1.61 19.13
CA ALA A 49 17.78 2.49 17.99
C ALA A 49 16.31 2.95 17.94
N SER A 50 15.43 2.33 18.73
CA SER A 50 14.00 2.64 18.73
C SER A 50 13.68 3.76 19.71
N ALA A 51 12.90 4.73 19.27
CA ALA A 51 12.30 5.77 20.13
C ALA A 51 11.24 5.20 21.08
N TYR A 52 10.76 3.98 20.84
CA TYR A 52 9.76 3.28 21.64
C TYR A 52 10.28 1.93 22.14
N ASP A 53 10.23 1.71 23.46
CA ASP A 53 10.80 0.52 24.10
C ASP A 53 9.89 -0.74 24.02
N GLY A 54 8.58 -0.56 23.83
CA GLY A 54 7.59 -1.64 23.80
C GLY A 54 7.35 -2.14 22.38
N LYS A 55 7.97 -3.25 21.97
CA LYS A 55 7.69 -3.86 20.67
C LYS A 55 6.39 -4.67 20.69
N PRO A 56 5.59 -4.65 19.61
CA PRO A 56 4.38 -5.46 19.52
C PRO A 56 4.72 -6.94 19.34
N LYS A 57 3.77 -7.80 19.59
CA LYS A 57 3.83 -9.21 19.24
C LYS A 57 3.54 -9.42 17.76
N LEU A 58 2.64 -8.61 17.22
CA LEU A 58 2.20 -8.70 15.83
C LEU A 58 2.02 -7.30 15.23
N VAL A 59 2.52 -7.10 14.02
CA VAL A 59 2.18 -5.97 13.16
C VAL A 59 1.21 -6.47 12.10
N VAL A 60 0.08 -5.79 11.94
CA VAL A 60 -0.92 -6.08 10.90
C VAL A 60 -1.03 -4.87 9.99
N LEU A 61 -0.80 -5.06 8.70
CA LEU A 61 -1.14 -4.09 7.65
C LEU A 61 -2.43 -4.55 6.98
N VAL A 62 -3.49 -3.77 7.09
CA VAL A 62 -4.74 -3.97 6.35
C VAL A 62 -4.75 -3.01 5.18
N VAL A 63 -4.81 -3.54 3.97
CA VAL A 63 -4.99 -2.78 2.73
C VAL A 63 -6.37 -3.06 2.18
N ILE A 64 -7.19 -2.02 1.99
CA ILE A 64 -8.51 -2.18 1.39
C ILE A 64 -8.41 -1.70 -0.06
N GLY A 65 -8.52 -2.63 -1.02
CA GLY A 65 -8.38 -2.33 -2.44
C GLY A 65 -9.31 -1.21 -2.89
N GLN A 66 -8.76 -0.18 -3.54
CA GLN A 66 -9.50 0.94 -4.12
C GLN A 66 -10.34 1.76 -3.11
N PHE A 67 -9.97 1.76 -1.83
CA PHE A 67 -10.77 2.42 -0.80
C PHE A 67 -10.49 3.92 -0.77
N ARG A 68 -11.48 4.73 -1.17
CA ARG A 68 -11.39 6.19 -1.12
C ARG A 68 -11.45 6.70 0.31
N GLU A 69 -10.63 7.70 0.62
CA GLU A 69 -10.62 8.32 1.94
C GLU A 69 -12.00 8.86 2.35
N ASP A 70 -12.71 9.52 1.42
CA ASP A 70 -13.99 10.16 1.69
C ASP A 70 -15.10 9.20 2.16
N TYR A 71 -14.95 7.88 2.02
CA TYR A 71 -15.91 6.91 2.57
C TYR A 71 -15.97 6.97 4.09
N LEU A 72 -14.84 7.15 4.77
CA LEU A 72 -14.80 7.21 6.23
C LEU A 72 -15.50 8.45 6.79
N GLU A 73 -15.45 9.58 6.09
CA GLU A 73 -16.20 10.78 6.49
C GLU A 73 -17.65 10.70 6.01
N ARG A 74 -17.90 10.29 4.76
CA ARG A 74 -19.22 10.18 4.16
C ARG A 74 -20.15 9.24 4.94
N TYR A 75 -19.63 8.12 5.41
CA TYR A 75 -20.41 7.08 6.10
C TYR A 75 -20.15 7.05 7.63
N ARG A 76 -19.44 8.05 8.17
CA ARG A 76 -19.01 8.08 9.58
C ARG A 76 -20.12 7.81 10.58
N ALA A 77 -21.34 8.29 10.30
CA ALA A 77 -22.50 8.09 11.16
C ALA A 77 -23.00 6.63 11.19
N ASP A 78 -22.66 5.86 10.18
CA ASP A 78 -23.09 4.47 9.99
C ASP A 78 -22.05 3.46 10.47
N LEU A 79 -20.77 3.87 10.55
CA LEU A 79 -19.66 3.09 11.09
C LEU A 79 -19.78 3.04 12.62
N LYS A 80 -20.31 1.96 13.16
CA LYS A 80 -20.65 1.83 14.60
C LYS A 80 -19.86 0.76 15.34
N ALA A 81 -19.15 -0.08 14.62
CA ALA A 81 -18.37 -1.16 15.20
C ALA A 81 -17.18 -0.61 15.99
N PRO A 82 -17.04 -0.91 17.29
CA PRO A 82 -16.04 -0.26 18.15
C PRO A 82 -14.59 -0.59 17.75
N HIS A 83 -14.35 -1.80 17.22
CA HIS A 83 -13.04 -2.23 16.71
C HIS A 83 -12.98 -2.26 15.18
N GLY A 84 -14.02 -1.81 14.46
CA GLY A 84 -13.99 -1.61 13.03
C GLY A 84 -13.18 -0.36 12.65
N PHE A 85 -13.70 0.47 11.76
CA PHE A 85 -13.02 1.73 11.41
C PHE A 85 -12.87 2.69 12.61
N ARG A 86 -13.75 2.60 13.64
CA ARG A 86 -13.62 3.39 14.86
C ARG A 86 -12.35 3.10 15.66
N LEU A 87 -11.73 1.94 15.47
CA LEU A 87 -10.42 1.65 16.04
C LEU A 87 -9.38 2.71 15.66
N PHE A 88 -9.44 3.18 14.42
CA PHE A 88 -8.54 4.21 13.88
C PHE A 88 -9.07 5.62 14.14
N LEU A 89 -10.36 5.85 13.93
CA LEU A 89 -10.99 7.17 14.01
C LEU A 89 -11.09 7.71 15.45
N ASP A 90 -11.32 6.82 16.43
CA ASP A 90 -11.58 7.20 17.82
C ASP A 90 -10.42 6.81 18.77
N HIS A 91 -9.68 5.74 18.45
CA HIS A 91 -8.66 5.15 19.34
C HIS A 91 -7.26 5.09 18.72
N GLY A 92 -7.12 5.43 17.45
CA GLY A 92 -5.88 5.44 16.70
C GLY A 92 -5.45 6.83 16.24
N ALA A 93 -4.39 6.89 15.46
CA ALA A 93 -3.96 8.08 14.73
C ALA A 93 -4.49 7.99 13.30
N TYR A 94 -5.34 8.90 12.90
CA TYR A 94 -5.97 8.94 11.58
C TYR A 94 -5.55 10.16 10.79
N PHE A 95 -5.16 9.95 9.53
CA PHE A 95 -4.68 10.96 8.60
C PHE A 95 -5.59 11.01 7.37
N PRO A 96 -6.56 11.94 7.33
CA PRO A 96 -7.47 12.09 6.19
C PRO A 96 -6.80 12.69 4.95
N ASP A 97 -5.69 13.42 5.09
CA ASP A 97 -4.99 14.10 3.97
C ASP A 97 -3.81 13.25 3.47
N CYS A 98 -4.08 11.99 3.09
CA CYS A 98 -3.09 11.03 2.63
C CYS A 98 -3.20 10.80 1.12
N TYR A 99 -2.09 11.04 0.38
CA TYR A 99 -2.07 10.91 -1.08
C TYR A 99 -0.85 10.15 -1.56
N TYR A 100 -1.05 9.30 -2.54
CA TYR A 100 0.04 8.82 -3.38
C TYR A 100 0.61 9.95 -4.22
N ASP A 101 1.93 10.16 -4.20
CA ASP A 101 2.58 11.20 -5.00
C ASP A 101 3.18 10.61 -6.29
N TYR A 102 2.38 9.86 -7.05
CA TYR A 102 2.68 9.31 -8.36
C TYR A 102 1.39 9.09 -9.17
N ALA A 103 1.53 8.77 -10.46
CA ALA A 103 0.40 8.49 -11.35
C ALA A 103 0.11 6.99 -11.56
N ASN A 104 0.94 6.11 -10.99
CA ASN A 104 0.81 4.65 -11.14
C ASN A 104 -0.15 4.04 -10.13
N THR A 105 -1.33 4.64 -9.99
CA THR A 105 -2.39 4.28 -9.05
C THR A 105 -3.07 2.96 -9.43
N LYS A 106 -2.36 1.85 -9.20
CA LYS A 106 -2.81 0.47 -9.44
C LYS A 106 -2.44 -0.46 -8.30
N THR A 107 -3.07 -1.63 -8.27
CA THR A 107 -2.90 -2.63 -7.19
C THR A 107 -1.43 -2.95 -6.92
N ALA A 108 -0.67 -3.42 -7.93
CA ALA A 108 0.71 -3.82 -7.69
C ALA A 108 1.62 -2.66 -7.26
N PRO A 109 1.62 -1.48 -7.92
CA PRO A 109 2.38 -0.33 -7.45
C PRO A 109 1.99 0.15 -6.06
N GLY A 110 0.68 0.20 -5.73
CA GLY A 110 0.21 0.65 -4.42
C GLY A 110 0.68 -0.26 -3.29
N HIS A 111 0.57 -1.58 -3.48
CA HIS A 111 1.06 -2.56 -2.51
C HIS A 111 2.58 -2.54 -2.36
N ALA A 112 3.32 -2.40 -3.47
CA ALA A 112 4.78 -2.22 -3.43
C ALA A 112 5.16 -0.94 -2.67
N THR A 113 4.43 0.17 -2.90
CA THR A 113 4.64 1.44 -2.18
C THR A 113 4.45 1.28 -0.67
N LEU A 114 3.36 0.63 -0.24
CA LEU A 114 3.11 0.37 1.19
C LEU A 114 4.21 -0.51 1.80
N GLY A 115 4.64 -1.56 1.11
CA GLY A 115 5.68 -2.46 1.61
C GLY A 115 7.05 -1.82 1.71
N THR A 116 7.45 -1.05 0.69
CA THR A 116 8.81 -0.53 0.53
C THR A 116 9.02 0.89 1.05
N GLY A 117 7.95 1.67 1.25
CA GLY A 117 8.06 3.10 1.54
C GLY A 117 8.65 3.93 0.39
N ALA A 118 8.56 3.43 -0.85
CA ALA A 118 9.07 4.06 -2.06
C ALA A 118 7.99 4.09 -3.14
N TYR A 119 8.15 4.94 -4.16
CA TYR A 119 7.32 4.93 -5.36
C TYR A 119 7.95 4.10 -6.49
N THR A 120 7.34 4.13 -7.67
CA THR A 120 7.76 3.29 -8.81
C THR A 120 9.22 3.47 -9.21
N ASP A 121 9.74 4.68 -9.16
CA ASP A 121 11.16 5.00 -9.42
C ASP A 121 12.12 4.28 -8.45
N GLY A 122 11.67 4.02 -7.22
CA GLY A 122 12.39 3.24 -6.21
C GLY A 122 12.16 1.74 -6.32
N HIS A 123 10.89 1.29 -6.25
CA HIS A 123 10.55 -0.15 -6.21
C HIS A 123 10.41 -0.80 -7.60
N GLY A 124 10.28 -0.03 -8.69
CA GLY A 124 10.30 -0.54 -10.07
C GLY A 124 8.98 -1.11 -10.60
N ILE A 125 7.91 -1.13 -9.82
CA ILE A 125 6.60 -1.68 -10.20
C ILE A 125 5.72 -0.57 -10.74
N ASN A 126 5.45 -0.55 -12.05
CA ASN A 126 4.71 0.53 -12.71
C ASN A 126 3.23 0.23 -12.99
N SER A 127 2.85 -1.05 -13.00
CA SER A 127 1.48 -1.50 -13.27
C SER A 127 1.28 -2.92 -12.74
N ASN A 128 0.06 -3.45 -12.89
CA ASN A 128 -0.24 -4.86 -12.64
C ASN A 128 0.41 -5.79 -13.67
N GLU A 129 0.64 -5.29 -14.88
CA GLU A 129 1.31 -5.98 -15.98
C GLU A 129 1.97 -4.95 -16.90
N TRP A 130 3.03 -5.35 -17.61
CA TRP A 130 3.71 -4.52 -18.60
C TRP A 130 4.39 -5.37 -19.66
N TRP A 131 4.76 -4.72 -20.79
CA TRP A 131 5.50 -5.37 -21.83
C TRP A 131 6.98 -5.50 -21.44
N ASP A 132 7.41 -6.73 -21.18
CA ASP A 132 8.82 -7.11 -21.09
C ASP A 132 9.20 -7.94 -22.32
N LEU A 133 9.67 -7.27 -23.37
CA LEU A 133 9.98 -7.90 -24.64
C LEU A 133 11.15 -8.88 -24.55
N SER A 134 11.96 -8.82 -23.51
CA SER A 134 13.02 -9.79 -23.24
C SER A 134 12.48 -11.13 -22.75
N ARG A 135 11.31 -11.13 -22.12
CA ARG A 135 10.64 -12.32 -21.53
C ARG A 135 9.50 -12.84 -22.40
N ASN A 136 8.68 -11.96 -22.92
CA ASN A 136 7.52 -12.34 -23.71
C ASN A 136 7.17 -11.28 -24.77
N THR A 137 7.16 -11.69 -26.04
CA THR A 137 6.82 -10.80 -27.17
C THR A 137 5.37 -10.92 -27.61
N LYS A 138 4.56 -11.79 -26.98
CA LYS A 138 3.18 -12.08 -27.39
C LYS A 138 2.13 -11.45 -26.47
N ARG A 139 2.49 -11.22 -25.21
CA ARG A 139 1.62 -10.62 -24.20
C ARG A 139 2.45 -9.88 -23.14
N PRO A 140 1.87 -8.95 -22.41
CA PRO A 140 2.48 -8.42 -21.18
C PRO A 140 2.75 -9.56 -20.18
N VAL A 141 3.75 -9.34 -19.33
CA VAL A 141 4.01 -10.16 -18.14
C VAL A 141 3.37 -9.50 -16.91
N THR A 142 2.91 -10.30 -15.95
CA THR A 142 2.36 -9.73 -14.72
C THR A 142 3.47 -9.26 -13.78
N SER A 143 3.14 -8.36 -12.87
CA SER A 143 4.09 -7.79 -11.90
C SER A 143 4.79 -8.85 -11.04
N VAL A 144 4.17 -9.99 -10.82
CA VAL A 144 4.67 -11.08 -9.97
C VAL A 144 5.05 -12.34 -10.73
N GLU A 145 4.81 -12.40 -12.05
CA GLU A 145 5.07 -13.59 -12.85
C GLU A 145 6.55 -13.98 -12.81
N ASP A 146 6.81 -15.24 -12.44
CA ASP A 146 8.15 -15.80 -12.41
C ASP A 146 8.14 -17.26 -12.87
N ASP A 147 8.64 -17.49 -14.06
CA ASP A 147 8.72 -18.79 -14.73
C ASP A 147 9.67 -19.80 -14.10
N ARG A 148 10.53 -19.34 -13.18
CA ARG A 148 11.43 -20.19 -12.40
C ARG A 148 10.71 -21.02 -11.33
N TYR A 149 9.50 -20.62 -10.97
CA TYR A 149 8.71 -21.20 -9.89
C TYR A 149 7.39 -21.78 -10.40
N LYS A 150 6.68 -22.52 -9.54
CA LYS A 150 5.40 -23.17 -9.84
C LYS A 150 4.38 -22.83 -8.77
N LEU A 151 3.10 -22.85 -9.12
CA LEU A 151 2.03 -22.73 -8.15
C LEU A 151 1.94 -23.98 -7.28
N VAL A 152 1.61 -23.79 -6.03
CA VAL A 152 1.43 -24.82 -4.99
C VAL A 152 0.03 -24.70 -4.40
N GLY A 153 -0.68 -25.82 -4.28
CA GLY A 153 -2.02 -25.85 -3.68
C GLY A 153 -3.17 -25.87 -4.69
N LEU A 154 -2.90 -25.92 -5.99
CA LEU A 154 -3.95 -26.08 -7.00
C LEU A 154 -4.70 -27.41 -6.79
N LEU A 155 -6.04 -27.36 -6.71
CA LEU A 155 -6.89 -28.54 -6.52
C LEU A 155 -6.87 -29.46 -7.75
N ASN A 156 -6.63 -28.89 -8.94
CA ASN A 156 -6.45 -29.64 -10.17
C ASN A 156 -5.15 -29.16 -10.81
N ALA A 157 -4.08 -29.93 -10.67
CA ALA A 157 -2.78 -29.58 -11.20
C ALA A 157 -2.89 -29.30 -12.72
N ARG A 158 -2.75 -28.03 -13.09
CA ARG A 158 -2.50 -27.66 -14.49
C ARG A 158 -1.02 -27.85 -14.72
N GLU A 159 -0.66 -28.79 -15.59
CA GLU A 159 0.71 -28.88 -16.07
C GLU A 159 1.15 -27.51 -16.60
N GLY A 160 2.26 -26.97 -16.06
CA GLY A 160 2.87 -25.73 -16.53
C GLY A 160 2.29 -24.43 -15.98
N ALA A 161 1.48 -24.44 -14.93
CA ALA A 161 1.11 -23.21 -14.25
C ALA A 161 2.37 -22.49 -13.73
N GLU A 162 2.66 -21.32 -14.28
CA GLU A 162 3.79 -20.49 -13.87
C GLU A 162 3.58 -19.99 -12.44
N GLY A 163 4.66 -19.96 -11.66
CA GLY A 163 4.66 -19.45 -10.30
C GLY A 163 4.76 -17.93 -10.27
N ALA A 164 4.78 -17.43 -9.06
CA ALA A 164 4.93 -16.01 -8.79
C ALA A 164 6.02 -15.77 -7.74
N SER A 165 6.64 -14.59 -7.78
CA SER A 165 7.62 -14.13 -6.81
C SER A 165 7.70 -12.61 -6.80
N PRO A 166 8.34 -11.98 -5.80
CA PRO A 166 8.60 -10.53 -5.79
C PRO A 166 9.77 -10.12 -6.73
N ARG A 167 10.16 -10.94 -7.68
CA ARG A 167 11.32 -10.75 -8.57
C ARG A 167 11.46 -9.36 -9.16
N ASN A 168 10.34 -8.74 -9.51
CA ASN A 168 10.34 -7.45 -10.22
C ASN A 168 10.42 -6.26 -9.26
N GLU A 169 10.19 -6.48 -7.98
CA GLU A 169 10.36 -5.47 -6.92
C GLU A 169 11.84 -5.30 -6.62
N ARG A 170 12.34 -4.06 -6.67
CA ARG A 170 13.79 -3.76 -6.60
C ARG A 170 14.23 -3.35 -5.19
N ALA A 171 13.29 -2.96 -4.36
CA ALA A 171 13.52 -2.50 -3.00
C ALA A 171 13.22 -3.59 -1.97
N SER A 172 13.84 -3.53 -0.80
CA SER A 172 13.40 -4.29 0.36
C SER A 172 12.12 -3.68 0.92
N THR A 173 11.31 -4.53 1.58
CA THR A 173 10.09 -4.12 2.29
C THR A 173 10.34 -4.00 3.80
N LEU A 174 9.35 -3.45 4.53
CA LEU A 174 9.34 -3.50 6.00
C LEU A 174 9.47 -4.94 6.53
N GLY A 175 8.79 -5.89 5.87
CA GLY A 175 8.88 -7.32 6.19
C GLY A 175 10.29 -7.89 6.01
N ASP A 176 10.97 -7.50 4.93
CA ASP A 176 12.37 -7.90 4.68
C ASP A 176 13.30 -7.37 5.78
N GLU A 177 13.19 -6.09 6.13
CA GLU A 177 14.02 -5.47 7.17
C GLU A 177 13.75 -6.09 8.55
N LEU A 178 12.49 -6.43 8.85
CA LEU A 178 12.12 -7.13 10.08
C LEU A 178 12.78 -8.51 10.16
N ARG A 179 12.76 -9.27 9.08
CA ARG A 179 13.41 -10.58 9.02
C ARG A 179 14.93 -10.49 9.09
N LEU A 180 15.52 -9.50 8.42
CA LEU A 180 16.97 -9.24 8.49
C LEU A 180 17.39 -8.91 9.94
N ALA A 181 16.70 -7.99 10.59
CA ALA A 181 17.01 -7.55 11.95
C ALA A 181 16.86 -8.66 13.00
N THR A 182 15.95 -9.61 12.76
CA THR A 182 15.70 -10.74 13.68
C THR A 182 16.40 -12.03 13.24
N VAL A 183 17.28 -11.96 12.24
CA VAL A 183 18.00 -13.11 11.68
C VAL A 183 17.02 -14.25 11.31
N GLY A 184 15.90 -13.89 10.69
CA GLY A 184 14.85 -14.80 10.22
C GLY A 184 13.94 -15.37 11.31
N GLN A 185 14.01 -14.90 12.56
CA GLN A 185 13.16 -15.39 13.65
C GLN A 185 11.72 -14.85 13.55
N SER A 186 11.55 -13.63 13.11
CA SER A 186 10.22 -13.08 12.84
C SER A 186 9.56 -13.79 11.67
N LYS A 187 8.27 -14.02 11.77
CA LYS A 187 7.46 -14.54 10.67
C LYS A 187 6.77 -13.40 9.93
N VAL A 188 6.78 -13.45 8.61
CA VAL A 188 6.18 -12.45 7.72
C VAL A 188 5.33 -13.16 6.66
N PHE A 189 4.05 -12.77 6.57
CA PHE A 189 3.10 -13.36 5.65
C PHE A 189 2.25 -12.30 4.94
N GLY A 190 1.79 -12.63 3.73
CA GLY A 190 0.83 -11.84 2.96
C GLY A 190 -0.37 -12.67 2.52
N ILE A 191 -1.55 -12.06 2.54
CA ILE A 191 -2.81 -12.68 2.13
C ILE A 191 -3.58 -11.71 1.24
N SER A 192 -4.14 -12.22 0.14
CA SER A 192 -5.15 -11.51 -0.67
C SER A 192 -5.90 -12.49 -1.57
N LEU A 193 -7.02 -12.05 -2.16
CA LEU A 193 -7.58 -12.72 -3.33
C LEU A 193 -6.65 -12.63 -4.55
N LYS A 194 -5.84 -11.56 -4.64
CA LYS A 194 -4.96 -11.23 -5.78
C LYS A 194 -3.49 -11.55 -5.45
N ASP A 195 -2.79 -12.24 -6.34
CA ASP A 195 -1.38 -12.61 -6.19
C ASP A 195 -0.46 -11.43 -5.86
N ARG A 196 -0.54 -10.36 -6.65
CA ARG A 196 0.28 -9.15 -6.49
C ARG A 196 0.03 -8.40 -5.18
N ALA A 197 -1.20 -8.44 -4.70
CA ALA A 197 -1.58 -7.80 -3.45
C ALA A 197 -1.09 -8.59 -2.21
N ALA A 198 -0.96 -9.91 -2.33
CA ALA A 198 -0.37 -10.75 -1.30
C ALA A 198 1.18 -10.66 -1.28
N ILE A 199 1.81 -10.55 -2.46
CA ILE A 199 3.27 -10.70 -2.62
C ILE A 199 4.02 -9.38 -2.39
N MET A 200 3.59 -8.27 -3.06
CA MET A 200 4.34 -7.02 -3.06
C MET A 200 4.58 -6.42 -1.68
N PRO A 201 3.61 -6.37 -0.74
CA PRO A 201 3.84 -5.68 0.53
C PRO A 201 4.73 -6.45 1.51
N VAL A 202 5.01 -7.74 1.26
CA VAL A 202 5.81 -8.58 2.15
C VAL A 202 7.22 -8.86 1.63
N GLY A 203 7.47 -8.63 0.33
CA GLY A 203 8.79 -8.63 -0.28
C GLY A 203 9.45 -10.00 -0.43
N HIS A 204 10.79 -9.97 -0.41
CA HIS A 204 11.65 -11.07 -0.85
C HIS A 204 11.85 -12.15 0.21
N SER A 205 11.86 -11.80 1.49
CA SER A 205 12.22 -12.72 2.57
C SER A 205 11.03 -13.25 3.37
N ALA A 206 9.80 -12.98 2.92
CA ALA A 206 8.59 -13.46 3.56
C ALA A 206 8.57 -14.99 3.72
N ASN A 207 7.90 -15.49 4.77
CA ASN A 207 7.72 -16.93 4.97
C ASN A 207 6.78 -17.52 3.91
N ALA A 208 5.69 -16.79 3.58
CA ALA A 208 4.86 -17.05 2.42
C ALA A 208 3.96 -15.86 2.09
N ALA A 209 3.48 -15.82 0.84
CA ALA A 209 2.32 -15.08 0.40
C ALA A 209 1.29 -16.08 -0.13
N TYR A 210 0.02 -15.88 0.21
CA TYR A 210 -1.10 -16.73 -0.19
C TYR A 210 -2.14 -15.90 -0.94
N TRP A 211 -2.62 -16.44 -2.06
CA TRP A 211 -3.68 -15.82 -2.86
C TRP A 211 -4.62 -16.88 -3.40
N VAL A 212 -5.76 -16.45 -3.94
CA VAL A 212 -6.81 -17.37 -4.34
C VAL A 212 -6.61 -17.84 -5.79
N ASP A 213 -6.71 -19.14 -6.03
CA ASP A 213 -6.92 -19.68 -7.38
C ASP A 213 -8.30 -19.24 -7.88
N GLN A 214 -8.31 -18.44 -8.94
CA GLN A 214 -9.50 -17.75 -9.43
C GLN A 214 -10.68 -18.69 -9.72
N LYS A 215 -10.44 -19.94 -10.09
CA LYS A 215 -11.51 -20.88 -10.43
C LYS A 215 -12.09 -21.59 -9.24
N SER A 216 -11.22 -22.14 -8.38
CA SER A 216 -11.63 -23.04 -7.31
C SER A 216 -11.88 -22.32 -5.98
N GLY A 217 -11.36 -21.13 -5.80
CA GLY A 217 -11.37 -20.43 -4.52
C GLY A 217 -10.34 -20.93 -3.52
N ALA A 218 -9.55 -21.97 -3.85
CA ALA A 218 -8.50 -22.44 -2.95
C ALA A 218 -7.37 -21.44 -2.81
N PHE A 219 -6.87 -21.24 -1.60
CA PHE A 219 -5.64 -20.48 -1.39
C PHE A 219 -4.43 -21.28 -1.89
N VAL A 220 -3.61 -20.61 -2.66
CA VAL A 220 -2.39 -21.13 -3.28
C VAL A 220 -1.20 -20.28 -2.91
N THR A 221 0.01 -20.80 -3.13
CA THR A 221 1.27 -20.08 -3.02
C THR A 221 2.19 -20.46 -4.18
N SER A 222 3.45 -20.12 -4.10
CA SER A 222 4.48 -20.44 -5.09
C SER A 222 5.61 -21.27 -4.47
N THR A 223 6.28 -22.09 -5.28
CA THR A 223 7.53 -22.75 -4.88
C THR A 223 8.67 -21.77 -4.57
N TYR A 224 8.49 -20.47 -4.83
CA TYR A 224 9.36 -19.43 -4.29
C TYR A 224 9.39 -19.45 -2.76
N TYR A 225 8.23 -19.61 -2.14
CA TYR A 225 8.08 -19.60 -0.68
C TYR A 225 8.12 -21.02 -0.09
N GLN A 226 7.33 -21.94 -0.63
CA GLN A 226 7.10 -23.26 -0.05
C GLN A 226 6.88 -24.32 -1.12
N ASN A 227 7.42 -25.53 -0.92
CA ASN A 227 7.25 -26.66 -1.86
C ASN A 227 5.89 -27.38 -1.72
N ALA A 228 5.18 -27.17 -0.61
CA ALA A 228 3.85 -27.70 -0.32
C ALA A 228 3.10 -26.75 0.61
N LEU A 229 1.77 -26.75 0.54
CA LEU A 229 0.98 -26.04 1.54
C LEU A 229 1.16 -26.70 2.92
N PRO A 230 1.22 -25.91 4.00
CA PRO A 230 1.19 -26.45 5.36
C PRO A 230 -0.18 -27.11 5.64
N ASP A 231 -0.20 -28.01 6.64
CA ASP A 231 -1.40 -28.78 6.98
C ASP A 231 -2.62 -27.92 7.30
N TRP A 232 -2.41 -26.79 7.99
CA TRP A 232 -3.49 -25.87 8.31
C TRP A 232 -4.13 -25.23 7.06
N ALA A 233 -3.32 -24.85 6.05
CA ALA A 233 -3.81 -24.27 4.80
C ALA A 233 -4.50 -25.34 3.93
N THR A 234 -3.95 -26.56 3.90
CA THR A 234 -4.59 -27.70 3.25
C THR A 234 -5.94 -28.03 3.88
N THR A 235 -6.04 -27.98 5.21
CA THR A 235 -7.29 -28.18 5.96
C THR A 235 -8.31 -27.07 5.66
N PHE A 236 -7.87 -25.80 5.60
CA PHE A 236 -8.74 -24.70 5.21
C PHE A 236 -9.31 -24.89 3.81
N ASN A 237 -8.46 -25.19 2.83
CA ASN A 237 -8.88 -25.43 1.44
C ASN A 237 -9.81 -26.64 1.28
N ALA A 238 -9.69 -27.65 2.14
CA ALA A 238 -10.57 -28.82 2.15
C ALA A 238 -11.89 -28.56 2.91
N SER A 239 -12.00 -27.45 3.63
CA SER A 239 -13.21 -27.08 4.35
C SER A 239 -14.30 -26.56 3.40
N PRO A 240 -15.57 -26.48 3.84
CA PRO A 240 -16.64 -25.93 3.02
C PRO A 240 -16.58 -24.40 2.85
N ARG A 241 -15.55 -23.70 3.39
CA ARG A 241 -15.54 -22.24 3.49
C ARG A 241 -15.58 -21.53 2.13
N ALA A 242 -14.88 -22.05 1.11
CA ALA A 242 -14.96 -21.50 -0.25
C ALA A 242 -16.38 -21.61 -0.83
N GLN A 243 -17.06 -22.74 -0.63
CA GLN A 243 -18.45 -22.89 -1.07
C GLN A 243 -19.39 -21.97 -0.27
N GLN A 244 -19.18 -21.79 1.02
CA GLN A 244 -19.96 -20.86 1.85
C GLN A 244 -19.79 -19.41 1.37
N ALA A 245 -18.57 -18.97 1.05
CA ALA A 245 -18.33 -17.63 0.50
C ALA A 245 -19.06 -17.42 -0.84
N LEU A 246 -19.08 -18.46 -1.69
CA LEU A 246 -19.81 -18.40 -2.95
C LEU A 246 -21.33 -18.33 -2.73
N ASP A 247 -21.87 -19.09 -1.77
CA ASP A 247 -23.28 -19.09 -1.40
C ASP A 247 -23.68 -17.71 -0.81
N GLU A 248 -22.85 -17.14 0.06
CA GLU A 248 -23.03 -15.79 0.64
C GLU A 248 -22.99 -14.69 -0.44
N ALA A 249 -22.13 -14.84 -1.43
CA ALA A 249 -22.08 -13.97 -2.61
C ALA A 249 -23.23 -14.20 -3.61
N HIS A 250 -24.15 -15.15 -3.34
CA HIS A 250 -25.18 -15.61 -4.28
C HIS A 250 -24.60 -16.01 -5.64
N GLY A 251 -23.43 -16.63 -5.61
CA GLY A 251 -22.63 -16.99 -6.79
C GLY A 251 -23.12 -18.26 -7.50
N ASP A 252 -22.74 -18.39 -8.76
CA ASP A 252 -22.99 -19.56 -9.60
C ASP A 252 -21.77 -20.49 -9.60
N PRO A 253 -21.88 -21.73 -9.09
CA PRO A 253 -20.76 -22.67 -9.03
C PRO A 253 -20.15 -23.04 -10.40
N GLN A 254 -20.83 -22.70 -11.50
CA GLN A 254 -20.34 -22.94 -12.86
C GLN A 254 -19.42 -21.84 -13.37
N LYS A 255 -19.34 -20.72 -12.65
CA LYS A 255 -18.50 -19.56 -12.99
C LYS A 255 -17.22 -19.55 -12.16
N SER A 256 -16.30 -18.62 -12.49
CA SER A 256 -15.10 -18.37 -11.70
C SER A 256 -15.50 -17.95 -10.28
N PHE A 257 -14.88 -18.55 -9.26
CA PHE A 257 -15.06 -18.16 -7.85
C PHE A 257 -14.70 -16.69 -7.66
N PHE A 258 -13.53 -16.29 -8.17
CA PHE A 258 -13.01 -14.93 -8.01
C PHE A 258 -13.99 -13.88 -8.53
N ASP A 259 -14.50 -14.01 -9.76
CA ASP A 259 -15.34 -12.99 -10.40
C ASP A 259 -16.65 -12.71 -9.64
N GLN A 260 -17.01 -13.56 -8.70
CA GLN A 260 -18.24 -13.48 -7.93
C GLN A 260 -18.01 -13.05 -6.48
N VAL A 261 -16.93 -13.54 -5.90
CA VAL A 261 -16.58 -13.27 -4.50
C VAL A 261 -15.82 -11.93 -4.37
N ASP A 262 -15.00 -11.56 -5.36
CA ASP A 262 -14.26 -10.28 -5.42
C ASP A 262 -15.16 -9.02 -5.57
N VAL A 263 -16.47 -9.19 -5.63
CA VAL A 263 -17.46 -8.10 -5.74
C VAL A 263 -18.50 -8.15 -4.62
N SER A 264 -18.25 -8.92 -3.60
CA SER A 264 -19.15 -9.18 -2.48
C SER A 264 -18.39 -9.08 -1.14
N PRO A 265 -19.03 -8.60 -0.07
CA PRO A 265 -18.45 -8.64 1.27
C PRO A 265 -17.98 -10.04 1.70
N ALA A 266 -18.63 -11.11 1.19
CA ALA A 266 -18.19 -12.48 1.41
C ALA A 266 -16.71 -12.73 1.05
N GLY A 267 -16.14 -11.92 0.14
CA GLY A 267 -14.72 -11.96 -0.20
C GLY A 267 -13.83 -11.52 0.95
N ASN A 268 -14.19 -10.41 1.58
CA ASN A 268 -13.44 -9.91 2.74
C ASN A 268 -13.48 -10.90 3.91
N ASP A 269 -14.67 -11.43 4.23
CA ASP A 269 -14.83 -12.40 5.31
C ASP A 269 -14.06 -13.71 5.03
N TYR A 270 -14.03 -14.13 3.75
CA TYR A 270 -13.23 -15.29 3.32
C TYR A 270 -11.73 -15.08 3.51
N GLU A 271 -11.20 -13.89 3.19
CA GLU A 271 -9.80 -13.51 3.42
C GLU A 271 -9.48 -13.43 4.90
N LEU A 272 -10.37 -12.84 5.72
CA LEU A 272 -10.20 -12.73 7.17
C LEU A 272 -10.27 -14.08 7.88
N ASP A 273 -11.09 -15.03 7.40
CA ASP A 273 -11.12 -16.40 7.92
C ASP A 273 -9.82 -17.16 7.62
N PHE A 274 -9.26 -16.98 6.42
CA PHE A 274 -7.95 -17.54 6.10
C PHE A 274 -6.85 -16.88 6.96
N ALA A 275 -6.95 -15.57 7.24
CA ALA A 275 -6.03 -14.88 8.15
C ALA A 275 -6.07 -15.47 9.56
N ARG A 276 -7.27 -15.77 10.11
CA ARG A 276 -7.44 -16.44 11.41
C ARG A 276 -6.79 -17.84 11.41
N ALA A 277 -7.00 -18.60 10.33
CA ALA A 277 -6.39 -19.91 10.17
C ALA A 277 -4.86 -19.83 10.09
N LEU A 278 -4.31 -18.86 9.36
CA LEU A 278 -2.87 -18.61 9.25
C LEU A 278 -2.27 -18.21 10.60
N ILE A 279 -2.84 -17.24 11.29
CA ILE A 279 -2.36 -16.77 12.60
C ILE A 279 -2.30 -17.95 13.58
N THR A 280 -3.36 -18.75 13.61
CA THR A 280 -3.43 -19.95 14.48
C THR A 280 -2.43 -21.02 14.06
N GLY A 281 -2.35 -21.33 12.77
CA GLY A 281 -1.48 -22.39 12.25
C GLY A 281 0.00 -22.07 12.34
N GLU A 282 0.36 -20.81 12.15
CA GLU A 282 1.72 -20.31 12.24
C GLU A 282 2.08 -19.74 13.60
N GLN A 283 1.12 -19.67 14.53
CA GLN A 283 1.29 -19.13 15.89
C GLN A 283 1.78 -17.67 15.90
N LEU A 284 1.27 -16.84 14.98
CA LEU A 284 1.68 -15.42 14.93
C LEU A 284 1.24 -14.70 16.21
N GLY A 285 2.13 -13.84 16.70
CA GLY A 285 1.90 -13.11 17.93
C GLY A 285 2.24 -13.88 19.21
N HIS A 286 2.73 -15.13 19.11
CA HIS A 286 3.20 -15.95 20.24
C HIS A 286 4.73 -16.08 20.29
N HIS A 287 5.44 -15.60 19.25
CA HIS A 287 6.90 -15.67 19.20
C HIS A 287 7.58 -14.63 20.10
N PRO A 288 8.86 -14.86 20.48
CA PRO A 288 9.66 -13.87 21.21
C PRO A 288 9.90 -12.57 20.42
N THR A 289 9.95 -12.67 19.08
CA THR A 289 10.12 -11.56 18.16
C THR A 289 8.77 -11.07 17.64
N THR A 290 8.72 -9.84 17.14
CA THR A 290 7.55 -9.29 16.45
C THR A 290 7.33 -10.05 15.14
N ASP A 291 6.10 -10.49 14.86
CA ASP A 291 5.68 -11.03 13.58
C ASP A 291 4.95 -9.96 12.74
N MET A 292 4.78 -10.20 11.44
CA MET A 292 4.05 -9.30 10.53
C MET A 292 3.09 -10.07 9.63
N LEU A 293 1.88 -9.55 9.48
CA LEU A 293 0.87 -10.03 8.56
C LEU A 293 0.32 -8.89 7.73
N THR A 294 0.32 -9.03 6.42
CA THR A 294 -0.39 -8.13 5.51
C THR A 294 -1.64 -8.83 4.99
N ILE A 295 -2.78 -8.16 5.09
CA ILE A 295 -4.07 -8.62 4.58
C ILE A 295 -4.56 -7.56 3.59
N SER A 296 -4.75 -7.94 2.33
CA SER A 296 -5.28 -7.04 1.31
C SER A 296 -6.67 -7.50 0.90
N LEU A 297 -7.70 -6.76 1.36
CA LEU A 297 -9.12 -7.02 1.13
C LEU A 297 -9.53 -6.48 -0.23
N SER A 298 -9.85 -7.36 -1.17
CA SER A 298 -10.02 -7.01 -2.58
C SER A 298 -11.46 -6.67 -2.98
N ALA A 299 -12.47 -7.07 -2.21
CA ALA A 299 -13.87 -7.03 -2.66
C ALA A 299 -14.41 -5.62 -2.90
N ASN A 300 -13.93 -4.63 -2.17
CA ASN A 300 -14.28 -3.22 -2.40
C ASN A 300 -13.81 -2.74 -3.79
N ASP A 301 -12.62 -3.17 -4.24
CA ASP A 301 -12.09 -2.84 -5.56
C ASP A 301 -12.93 -3.45 -6.69
N GLY A 302 -13.23 -4.74 -6.59
CA GLY A 302 -14.06 -5.43 -7.59
C GLY A 302 -15.46 -4.82 -7.73
N LEU A 303 -16.10 -4.52 -6.59
CA LEU A 303 -17.42 -3.88 -6.58
C LEU A 303 -17.35 -2.45 -7.12
N GLY A 304 -16.37 -1.65 -6.68
CA GLY A 304 -16.17 -0.27 -7.12
C GLY A 304 -16.00 -0.14 -8.63
N HIS A 305 -15.23 -1.04 -9.25
CA HIS A 305 -15.14 -1.13 -10.71
C HIS A 305 -16.47 -1.42 -11.38
N ARG A 306 -17.29 -2.29 -10.76
CA ARG A 306 -18.57 -2.73 -11.34
C ARG A 306 -19.64 -1.66 -11.28
N VAL A 307 -19.78 -0.97 -10.13
CA VAL A 307 -20.93 -0.06 -9.88
C VAL A 307 -20.53 1.41 -9.80
N GLY A 308 -19.26 1.71 -9.63
CA GLY A 308 -18.72 3.04 -9.35
C GLY A 308 -18.73 3.39 -7.86
N PRO A 309 -17.83 4.32 -7.44
CA PRO A 309 -17.63 4.64 -6.02
C PRO A 309 -18.81 5.33 -5.34
N ASP A 310 -19.73 5.90 -6.11
CA ASP A 310 -20.85 6.68 -5.61
C ASP A 310 -22.16 5.86 -5.53
N ALA A 311 -22.10 4.57 -5.89
CA ALA A 311 -23.23 3.67 -5.84
C ALA A 311 -23.63 3.30 -4.40
N PRO A 312 -24.93 3.09 -4.12
CA PRO A 312 -25.41 2.70 -2.78
C PRO A 312 -24.78 1.40 -2.25
N GLU A 313 -24.41 0.49 -3.16
CA GLU A 313 -23.77 -0.78 -2.85
C GLU A 313 -22.40 -0.59 -2.17
N MET A 314 -21.69 0.49 -2.52
CA MET A 314 -20.40 0.81 -1.87
C MET A 314 -20.57 1.23 -0.42
N ARG A 315 -21.68 1.89 -0.06
CA ARG A 315 -22.03 2.16 1.33
C ARG A 315 -22.24 0.85 2.09
N THR A 316 -23.06 -0.05 1.54
CA THR A 316 -23.33 -1.36 2.15
C THR A 316 -22.03 -2.16 2.33
N MET A 317 -21.16 -2.17 1.31
CA MET A 317 -19.82 -2.80 1.40
C MET A 317 -19.02 -2.21 2.56
N THR A 318 -18.97 -0.88 2.70
CA THR A 318 -18.22 -0.20 3.76
C THR A 318 -18.78 -0.48 5.15
N GLU A 319 -20.12 -0.48 5.31
CA GLU A 319 -20.80 -0.80 6.58
C GLU A 319 -20.56 -2.26 7.01
N GLN A 320 -20.56 -3.20 6.06
CA GLN A 320 -20.27 -4.61 6.33
C GLN A 320 -18.80 -4.82 6.67
N LEU A 321 -17.91 -4.17 5.94
CA LEU A 321 -16.48 -4.21 6.23
C LEU A 321 -16.15 -3.67 7.64
N ASP A 322 -16.89 -2.64 8.13
CA ASP A 322 -16.77 -2.16 9.52
C ASP A 322 -17.04 -3.28 10.53
N GLN A 323 -18.06 -4.12 10.30
CA GLN A 323 -18.40 -5.25 11.17
C GLN A 323 -17.38 -6.40 11.03
N GLU A 324 -16.91 -6.69 9.83
CA GLU A 324 -15.92 -7.74 9.56
C GLU A 324 -14.58 -7.42 10.24
N LEU A 325 -14.14 -6.17 10.16
CA LEU A 325 -12.94 -5.68 10.85
C LEU A 325 -13.10 -5.73 12.38
N ASP A 326 -14.28 -5.35 12.92
CA ASP A 326 -14.56 -5.47 14.35
C ASP A 326 -14.46 -6.92 14.83
N GLY A 327 -15.03 -7.84 14.08
CA GLY A 327 -14.93 -9.27 14.35
C GLY A 327 -13.49 -9.79 14.30
N PHE A 328 -12.71 -9.32 13.36
CA PHE A 328 -11.31 -9.72 13.20
C PHE A 328 -10.42 -9.15 14.32
N PHE A 329 -10.50 -7.86 14.63
CA PHE A 329 -9.68 -7.25 15.67
C PHE A 329 -10.10 -7.71 17.07
N SER A 330 -11.40 -7.95 17.33
CA SER A 330 -11.87 -8.58 18.55
C SER A 330 -11.36 -10.02 18.71
N TRP A 331 -11.21 -10.75 17.59
CA TRP A 331 -10.60 -12.07 17.60
C TRP A 331 -9.09 -11.99 17.89
N LEU A 332 -8.37 -11.01 17.33
CA LEU A 332 -6.94 -10.78 17.64
C LEU A 332 -6.71 -10.49 19.13
N ASP A 333 -7.62 -9.73 19.76
CA ASP A 333 -7.56 -9.44 21.20
C ASP A 333 -7.58 -10.70 22.06
N GLN A 334 -8.23 -11.76 21.59
CA GLN A 334 -8.34 -13.05 22.29
C GLN A 334 -7.26 -14.05 21.93
N ASN A 335 -6.58 -13.89 20.78
CA ASN A 335 -5.71 -14.92 20.18
C ASN A 335 -4.25 -14.48 19.98
N VAL A 336 -3.86 -13.28 20.41
CA VAL A 336 -2.46 -12.82 20.43
C VAL A 336 -2.01 -12.65 21.87
N ASP A 337 -0.74 -12.92 22.18
CA ASP A 337 -0.18 -12.75 23.51
C ASP A 337 -0.31 -11.30 24.01
N GLY A 338 -1.11 -11.10 25.05
CA GLY A 338 -1.41 -9.78 25.62
C GLY A 338 -2.48 -8.99 24.87
N GLY A 339 -3.19 -9.65 23.95
CA GLY A 339 -4.34 -9.11 23.25
C GLY A 339 -4.00 -8.00 22.25
N LEU A 340 -5.02 -7.23 21.87
CA LEU A 340 -4.91 -6.14 20.90
C LEU A 340 -3.95 -5.03 21.37
N ALA A 341 -3.69 -4.90 22.66
CA ALA A 341 -2.70 -3.97 23.20
C ALA A 341 -1.26 -4.27 22.73
N ASN A 342 -0.97 -5.51 22.36
CA ASN A 342 0.32 -5.95 21.82
C ASN A 342 0.31 -6.11 20.30
N VAL A 343 -0.72 -5.61 19.62
CA VAL A 343 -0.81 -5.55 18.15
C VAL A 343 -0.69 -4.10 17.71
N TRP A 344 0.14 -3.85 16.70
CA TRP A 344 0.11 -2.59 15.98
C TRP A 344 -0.54 -2.80 14.63
N VAL A 345 -1.48 -1.95 14.30
CA VAL A 345 -2.24 -2.05 13.05
C VAL A 345 -2.03 -0.79 12.22
N ALA A 346 -1.77 -0.98 10.94
CA ALA A 346 -1.88 0.06 9.93
C ALA A 346 -3.04 -0.28 8.99
N LEU A 347 -3.79 0.72 8.57
CA LEU A 347 -4.86 0.63 7.59
C LEU A 347 -4.63 1.67 6.50
N SER A 348 -4.70 1.25 5.24
CA SER A 348 -4.65 2.14 4.07
C SER A 348 -5.36 1.50 2.88
N ALA A 349 -5.25 2.11 1.71
CA ALA A 349 -5.64 1.54 0.43
C ALA A 349 -4.47 1.61 -0.55
N ASP A 350 -4.51 0.78 -1.58
CA ASP A 350 -3.50 0.75 -2.64
C ASP A 350 -3.67 1.86 -3.69
N HIS A 351 -4.88 2.39 -3.84
CA HIS A 351 -5.27 3.56 -4.64
C HIS A 351 -6.75 3.91 -4.38
N GLY A 352 -7.20 5.03 -4.92
CA GLY A 352 -8.61 5.40 -5.01
C GLY A 352 -9.24 5.03 -6.36
N ILE A 353 -10.34 5.72 -6.72
CA ILE A 353 -11.07 5.49 -7.98
C ILE A 353 -11.88 6.72 -8.38
N ALA A 354 -11.97 6.96 -9.70
CA ALA A 354 -12.82 8.01 -10.27
C ALA A 354 -14.31 7.69 -10.12
N SER A 355 -15.15 8.72 -9.96
CA SER A 355 -16.58 8.60 -10.24
C SER A 355 -16.81 8.15 -11.67
N THR A 356 -17.94 7.47 -11.93
CA THR A 356 -18.23 7.02 -13.30
C THR A 356 -18.35 8.21 -14.26
N PRO A 357 -18.00 8.06 -15.54
CA PRO A 357 -18.18 9.11 -16.53
C PRO A 357 -19.61 9.67 -16.58
N GLU A 358 -20.62 8.80 -16.39
CA GLU A 358 -22.03 9.20 -16.34
C GLU A 358 -22.33 10.08 -15.14
N GLN A 359 -21.83 9.71 -13.96
CA GLN A 359 -21.99 10.49 -12.73
C GLN A 359 -21.31 11.85 -12.87
N ALA A 360 -20.08 11.90 -13.35
CA ALA A 360 -19.33 13.13 -13.59
C ALA A 360 -20.07 14.03 -14.61
N ALA A 361 -20.53 13.47 -15.73
CA ALA A 361 -21.31 14.19 -16.74
C ALA A 361 -22.63 14.74 -16.18
N SER A 362 -23.33 14.00 -15.30
CA SER A 362 -24.56 14.44 -14.67
C SER A 362 -24.39 15.69 -13.79
N LEU A 363 -23.17 15.90 -13.30
CA LEU A 363 -22.77 17.07 -12.52
C LEU A 363 -22.16 18.19 -13.38
N GLY A 364 -22.15 18.02 -14.72
CA GLY A 364 -21.67 19.01 -15.67
C GLY A 364 -20.16 19.00 -15.90
N MET A 365 -19.47 17.94 -15.47
CA MET A 365 -18.03 17.78 -15.70
C MET A 365 -17.77 17.22 -17.11
N ASP A 366 -16.65 17.63 -17.72
CA ASP A 366 -16.22 17.11 -19.02
C ASP A 366 -15.60 15.71 -18.82
N SER A 367 -16.42 14.70 -19.02
CA SER A 367 -16.02 13.30 -18.83
C SER A 367 -16.15 12.52 -20.14
N ALA A 368 -15.23 11.63 -20.41
CA ALA A 368 -15.23 10.80 -21.61
C ALA A 368 -14.53 9.46 -21.39
N THR A 369 -14.83 8.50 -22.27
CA THR A 369 -14.04 7.28 -22.39
C THR A 369 -13.22 7.33 -23.70
N TRP A 370 -12.01 6.79 -23.64
CA TRP A 370 -11.10 6.76 -24.79
C TRP A 370 -11.29 5.47 -25.60
N ASP A 371 -11.46 5.60 -26.91
CA ASP A 371 -11.43 4.46 -27.83
C ASP A 371 -9.97 4.06 -28.10
N ILE A 372 -9.40 3.26 -27.23
CA ILE A 372 -8.00 2.85 -27.31
C ILE A 372 -7.66 2.12 -28.61
N PRO A 373 -8.48 1.19 -29.13
CA PRO A 373 -8.24 0.61 -30.45
C PRO A 373 -8.11 1.64 -31.58
N LYS A 374 -8.98 2.67 -31.60
CA LYS A 374 -8.88 3.74 -32.60
C LYS A 374 -7.66 4.64 -32.39
N LEU A 375 -7.34 4.98 -31.14
CA LEU A 375 -6.13 5.72 -30.82
C LEU A 375 -4.89 5.01 -31.40
N ILE A 376 -4.76 3.72 -31.11
CA ILE A 376 -3.63 2.90 -31.56
C ILE A 376 -3.59 2.75 -33.08
N ALA A 377 -4.74 2.56 -33.72
CA ALA A 377 -4.81 2.51 -35.18
C ALA A 377 -4.36 3.83 -35.82
N GLY A 378 -4.85 4.97 -35.30
CA GLY A 378 -4.48 6.30 -35.79
C GLY A 378 -2.99 6.61 -35.61
N LEU A 379 -2.41 6.25 -34.47
CA LEU A 379 -0.99 6.41 -34.22
C LEU A 379 -0.15 5.49 -35.11
N ASN A 380 -0.54 4.22 -35.30
CA ASN A 380 0.14 3.33 -36.26
C ASN A 380 0.10 3.86 -37.68
N ASP A 381 -1.04 4.40 -38.14
CA ASP A 381 -1.18 5.01 -39.45
C ASP A 381 -0.24 6.24 -39.62
N ALA A 382 -0.16 7.08 -38.56
CA ALA A 382 0.75 8.22 -38.58
C ALA A 382 2.23 7.78 -38.65
N MET A 383 2.61 6.76 -37.86
CA MET A 383 3.98 6.22 -37.88
C MET A 383 4.32 5.55 -39.21
N ASN A 384 3.41 4.79 -39.79
CA ASN A 384 3.58 4.21 -41.13
C ASN A 384 3.76 5.30 -42.21
N GLY A 385 2.96 6.35 -42.13
CA GLY A 385 3.10 7.50 -43.05
C GLY A 385 4.46 8.19 -42.96
N LYS A 386 5.05 8.23 -41.75
CA LYS A 386 6.33 8.88 -41.49
C LYS A 386 7.54 7.97 -41.78
N PHE A 387 7.53 6.73 -41.35
CA PHE A 387 8.70 5.86 -41.31
C PHE A 387 8.69 4.71 -42.32
N SER A 388 7.52 4.29 -42.81
CA SER A 388 7.36 3.15 -43.72
C SER A 388 6.29 3.41 -44.79
N PRO A 389 6.37 4.48 -45.60
CA PRO A 389 5.35 4.79 -46.60
C PRO A 389 5.11 3.61 -47.55
N GLY A 390 3.88 3.12 -47.59
CA GLY A 390 3.49 1.98 -48.44
C GLY A 390 3.64 0.60 -47.83
N GLU A 391 4.17 0.50 -46.61
CA GLU A 391 4.21 -0.73 -45.81
C GLU A 391 3.27 -0.62 -44.59
N LYS A 392 2.80 -1.77 -44.10
CA LYS A 392 2.03 -1.80 -42.88
C LYS A 392 2.84 -2.45 -41.75
N THR A 393 3.28 -1.63 -40.81
CA THR A 393 4.09 -2.02 -39.65
C THR A 393 3.33 -1.66 -38.36
N ASP A 394 3.28 -2.56 -37.40
CA ASP A 394 2.74 -2.26 -36.09
C ASP A 394 3.85 -1.63 -35.20
N TYR A 395 3.87 -0.28 -35.16
CA TYR A 395 4.81 0.51 -34.35
C TYR A 395 4.39 0.59 -32.88
N LEU A 396 3.13 0.25 -32.56
CA LEU A 396 2.62 0.20 -31.21
C LEU A 396 2.29 -1.24 -30.82
N LEU A 397 2.47 -1.57 -29.54
CA LEU A 397 2.11 -2.88 -29.01
C LEU A 397 0.58 -3.02 -28.97
N THR A 398 0.08 -4.25 -29.07
CA THR A 398 -1.35 -4.51 -29.28
C THR A 398 -2.21 -4.28 -28.04
N LYS A 399 -1.67 -4.53 -26.85
CA LYS A 399 -2.37 -4.28 -25.58
C LYS A 399 -1.86 -2.99 -24.98
N GLN A 400 -2.72 -2.03 -24.84
CA GLN A 400 -2.45 -0.68 -24.34
C GLN A 400 -3.39 -0.35 -23.20
N GLU A 401 -2.91 0.44 -22.25
CA GLU A 401 -3.70 0.95 -21.14
C GLU A 401 -3.17 2.32 -20.74
N LEU A 402 -4.05 3.36 -20.79
CA LEU A 402 -3.68 4.67 -20.30
C LEU A 402 -3.26 4.59 -18.83
N PRO A 403 -2.29 5.41 -18.40
CA PRO A 403 -1.66 6.52 -19.12
C PRO A 403 -0.55 6.14 -20.10
N TYR A 404 -0.18 4.87 -20.25
CA TYR A 404 0.94 4.44 -21.08
C TYR A 404 0.53 4.13 -22.51
N ILE A 405 1.28 4.67 -23.47
CA ILE A 405 1.30 4.24 -24.87
C ILE A 405 2.60 3.47 -25.08
N GLN A 406 2.51 2.16 -25.17
CA GLN A 406 3.66 1.26 -25.29
C GLN A 406 4.10 1.11 -26.74
N LEU A 407 5.37 1.41 -27.02
CA LEU A 407 5.95 1.38 -28.35
C LEU A 407 6.51 -0.01 -28.68
N ASN A 408 6.36 -0.44 -29.93
CA ASN A 408 6.99 -1.66 -30.44
C ASN A 408 8.45 -1.37 -30.78
N GLN A 409 9.32 -1.31 -29.78
CA GLN A 409 10.75 -1.01 -29.92
C GLN A 409 11.41 -1.79 -31.09
N PRO A 410 11.25 -3.13 -31.24
CA PRO A 410 11.85 -3.84 -32.37
C PRO A 410 11.40 -3.36 -33.75
N ALA A 411 10.19 -2.79 -33.86
CA ALA A 411 9.71 -2.24 -35.14
C ALA A 411 10.44 -0.93 -35.48
N PHE A 412 10.61 -0.04 -34.52
CA PHE A 412 11.36 1.19 -34.68
C PHE A 412 12.84 0.92 -34.96
N GLU A 413 13.47 0.02 -34.21
CA GLU A 413 14.88 -0.37 -34.40
C GLU A 413 15.14 -0.94 -35.81
N ARG A 414 14.23 -1.77 -36.35
CA ARG A 414 14.33 -2.24 -37.75
C ARG A 414 14.24 -1.13 -38.76
N ALA A 415 13.51 -0.07 -38.47
CA ALA A 415 13.42 1.13 -39.29
C ALA A 415 14.62 2.08 -39.10
N GLY A 416 15.55 1.76 -38.19
CA GLY A 416 16.71 2.59 -37.85
C GLY A 416 16.38 3.80 -36.98
N ILE A 417 15.26 3.77 -36.27
CA ILE A 417 14.75 4.86 -35.43
C ILE A 417 15.13 4.59 -33.99
N ASN A 418 15.73 5.56 -33.30
CA ASN A 418 16.05 5.49 -31.88
C ASN A 418 14.85 5.86 -30.98
N GLU A 419 14.99 5.64 -29.69
CA GLU A 419 13.93 5.87 -28.69
C GLU A 419 13.39 7.30 -28.71
N GLN A 420 14.28 8.29 -28.61
CA GLN A 420 13.91 9.71 -28.62
C GLN A 420 13.10 10.09 -29.86
N GLU A 421 13.58 9.66 -31.05
CA GLU A 421 12.92 9.95 -32.32
C GLU A 421 11.54 9.27 -32.43
N ALA A 422 11.42 8.05 -31.90
CA ALA A 422 10.17 7.30 -31.87
C ALA A 422 9.14 8.00 -30.94
N GLU A 423 9.54 8.34 -29.72
CA GLU A 423 8.68 9.01 -28.74
C GLU A 423 8.27 10.40 -29.24
N ASP A 424 9.19 11.21 -29.75
CA ASP A 424 8.90 12.53 -30.33
C ASP A 424 7.91 12.44 -31.51
N ALA A 425 8.00 11.39 -32.31
CA ALA A 425 7.06 11.18 -33.41
C ALA A 425 5.64 10.84 -32.91
N ILE A 426 5.52 10.02 -31.88
CA ILE A 426 4.24 9.73 -31.21
C ILE A 426 3.65 11.00 -30.60
N VAL A 427 4.44 11.75 -29.82
CA VAL A 427 4.02 13.02 -29.21
C VAL A 427 3.48 13.99 -30.26
N ALA A 428 4.19 14.15 -31.36
CA ALA A 428 3.78 15.02 -32.46
C ALA A 428 2.50 14.58 -33.16
N ALA A 429 2.21 13.28 -33.24
CA ALA A 429 1.02 12.73 -33.87
C ALA A 429 -0.24 12.77 -32.96
N LEU A 430 -0.05 12.69 -31.64
CA LEU A 430 -1.14 12.55 -30.65
C LEU A 430 -2.24 13.60 -30.80
N PRO A 431 -1.99 14.93 -30.90
CA PRO A 431 -3.08 15.91 -30.97
C PRO A 431 -4.01 15.70 -32.16
N ALA A 432 -3.44 15.39 -33.33
CA ALA A 432 -4.23 15.16 -34.54
C ALA A 432 -5.05 13.87 -34.47
N VAL A 433 -4.47 12.80 -33.91
CA VAL A 433 -5.15 11.51 -33.75
C VAL A 433 -6.26 11.62 -32.71
N VAL A 434 -5.98 12.22 -31.54
CA VAL A 434 -6.98 12.43 -30.48
C VAL A 434 -8.19 13.23 -30.98
N ALA A 435 -7.96 14.26 -31.80
CA ALA A 435 -9.04 15.05 -32.40
C ALA A 435 -9.97 14.24 -33.34
N THR A 436 -9.54 13.06 -33.80
CA THR A 436 -10.36 12.16 -34.64
C THR A 436 -11.12 11.11 -33.83
N LEU A 437 -10.83 10.97 -32.52
CA LEU A 437 -11.52 10.01 -31.71
C LEU A 437 -13.00 10.41 -31.58
N PRO A 438 -13.93 9.44 -31.64
CA PRO A 438 -15.33 9.76 -31.51
C PRO A 438 -15.63 10.25 -30.09
N ALA A 439 -16.48 11.27 -29.99
CA ALA A 439 -17.20 11.50 -28.76
C ALA A 439 -18.01 10.24 -28.44
N GLN A 440 -17.74 9.59 -27.34
CA GLN A 440 -18.56 8.46 -26.93
C GLN A 440 -19.66 9.01 -26.01
N PRO A 441 -20.96 8.72 -26.33
CA PRO A 441 -21.99 8.99 -25.33
C PRO A 441 -21.64 8.19 -24.07
N PRO A 442 -21.94 8.73 -22.88
CA PRO A 442 -21.78 7.99 -21.64
C PRO A 442 -22.44 6.62 -21.82
N ILE A 443 -21.70 5.58 -21.46
CA ILE A 443 -22.25 4.21 -21.52
C ILE A 443 -23.34 4.17 -20.45
N HIS A 444 -24.59 4.27 -20.87
CA HIS A 444 -25.70 3.99 -19.99
C HIS A 444 -25.67 2.48 -19.69
N ALA A 445 -24.96 2.10 -18.64
CA ALA A 445 -25.31 0.86 -17.98
C ALA A 445 -26.78 1.00 -17.58
N PRO A 446 -27.69 0.10 -18.00
CA PRO A 446 -29.05 0.15 -17.48
C PRO A 446 -28.90 0.03 -15.96
N MET A 447 -29.27 1.09 -15.24
CA MET A 447 -29.47 0.98 -13.80
C MET A 447 -30.54 -0.09 -13.64
N GLY A 448 -30.11 -1.31 -13.34
CA GLY A 448 -31.04 -2.32 -12.85
C GLY A 448 -31.77 -1.66 -11.69
N THR A 449 -33.08 -1.64 -11.76
CA THR A 449 -33.89 -1.18 -10.62
C THR A 449 -33.31 -1.86 -9.39
N PRO A 450 -32.86 -1.11 -8.39
CA PRO A 450 -32.33 -1.72 -7.17
C PRO A 450 -33.41 -2.67 -6.65
N PRO A 451 -33.06 -3.86 -6.18
CA PRO A 451 -34.02 -4.74 -5.55
C PRO A 451 -34.72 -3.92 -4.44
N PRO A 452 -36.05 -4.05 -4.28
CA PRO A 452 -36.75 -3.29 -3.27
C PRO A 452 -36.05 -3.55 -1.91
N ILE A 453 -35.72 -2.47 -1.24
CA ILE A 453 -35.18 -2.53 0.13
C ILE A 453 -36.25 -3.27 0.95
N VAL A 454 -35.97 -4.51 1.29
CA VAL A 454 -36.81 -5.26 2.22
C VAL A 454 -36.46 -4.70 3.60
N GLU A 455 -37.24 -3.73 4.06
CA GLU A 455 -37.18 -3.32 5.46
C GLU A 455 -37.33 -4.58 6.32
N PRO A 456 -36.43 -4.82 7.28
CA PRO A 456 -36.61 -5.94 8.20
C PRO A 456 -37.95 -5.78 8.90
N ALA A 457 -38.80 -6.80 8.82
CA ALA A 457 -40.12 -6.79 9.43
C ALA A 457 -39.98 -6.40 10.91
N PRO A 458 -40.79 -5.46 11.42
CA PRO A 458 -40.68 -5.00 12.81
C PRO A 458 -40.82 -6.20 13.75
N THR A 459 -39.76 -6.46 14.49
CA THR A 459 -39.75 -7.49 15.55
C THR A 459 -40.83 -7.12 16.57
N LYS A 460 -41.83 -7.98 16.72
CA LYS A 460 -42.87 -7.82 17.76
C LYS A 460 -42.19 -7.76 19.12
N PRO A 461 -42.45 -6.72 19.94
CA PRO A 461 -41.93 -6.67 21.29
C PRO A 461 -42.53 -7.81 22.13
N ALA A 462 -41.70 -8.43 22.96
CA ALA A 462 -42.11 -9.43 23.92
C ALA A 462 -43.20 -8.87 24.88
N PRO A 463 -44.14 -9.66 25.34
CA PRO A 463 -45.23 -9.17 26.19
C PRO A 463 -44.71 -8.75 27.55
N HIS A 464 -44.66 -7.45 27.82
CA HIS A 464 -44.42 -6.91 29.15
C HIS A 464 -45.69 -7.05 29.99
N THR A 465 -45.55 -7.62 31.17
CA THR A 465 -46.58 -7.72 32.21
C THR A 465 -47.11 -6.33 32.57
N ARG A 466 -48.40 -6.16 32.37
CA ARG A 466 -49.15 -4.92 32.57
C ARG A 466 -49.34 -4.67 34.06
N GLN A 467 -48.57 -3.78 34.67
CA GLN A 467 -48.94 -3.16 35.93
C GLN A 467 -49.99 -2.09 35.66
N ALA A 468 -51.06 -2.08 36.48
CA ALA A 468 -52.16 -1.15 36.34
C ALA A 468 -51.74 0.28 36.69
N ARG A 469 -51.76 1.16 35.65
CA ARG A 469 -51.50 2.60 35.80
C ARG A 469 -52.78 3.35 36.22
N THR A 470 -52.62 4.44 36.98
CA THR A 470 -53.72 5.25 37.53
C THR A 470 -54.35 6.15 36.46
N ALA A 471 -55.59 6.65 36.69
CA ALA A 471 -56.32 7.51 35.78
C ALA A 471 -55.65 8.88 35.52
N ALA A 472 -54.77 9.34 36.44
CA ALA A 472 -54.06 10.60 36.30
C ALA A 472 -52.90 10.50 35.30
N GLU A 473 -52.18 9.36 35.25
CA GLU A 473 -51.12 9.13 34.29
C GLU A 473 -51.61 9.01 32.84
N ARG A 474 -52.80 8.47 32.64
CA ARG A 474 -53.45 8.40 31.32
C ARG A 474 -53.87 9.77 30.79
N LYS A 475 -54.24 10.72 31.68
CA LYS A 475 -54.64 12.06 31.28
C LYS A 475 -53.43 12.95 30.90
N ALA A 476 -52.31 12.75 31.57
CA ALA A 476 -51.03 13.44 31.23
C ALA A 476 -50.43 12.95 29.92
N GLU A 477 -50.48 11.65 29.61
CA GLU A 477 -50.05 11.09 28.31
C GLU A 477 -50.94 11.57 27.16
N HIS A 478 -52.25 11.73 27.38
CA HIS A 478 -53.17 12.21 26.32
C HIS A 478 -52.99 13.70 25.99
N GLN A 479 -52.59 14.52 26.99
CA GLN A 479 -52.27 15.93 26.78
C GLN A 479 -50.91 16.11 26.10
N ALA A 480 -49.90 15.31 26.45
CA ALA A 480 -48.58 15.32 25.80
C ALA A 480 -48.64 14.80 24.35
N GLN A 481 -49.57 13.90 24.03
CA GLN A 481 -49.80 13.44 22.67
C GLN A 481 -50.53 14.45 21.78
N GLN A 482 -51.37 15.32 22.33
CA GLN A 482 -52.08 16.38 21.56
C GLN A 482 -51.19 17.59 21.27
N GLU A 483 -50.15 17.86 22.06
CA GLU A 483 -49.17 18.93 21.80
C GLU A 483 -48.06 18.50 20.83
N ALA A 484 -47.95 17.19 20.51
CA ALA A 484 -46.94 16.64 19.58
C ALA A 484 -47.44 16.42 18.15
N GLU A 485 -48.67 16.81 17.80
CA GLU A 485 -49.29 16.60 16.48
C GLU A 485 -49.36 17.87 15.61
N GLU A 486 -48.24 18.60 15.47
CA GLU A 486 -47.94 19.32 14.24
C GLU A 486 -46.59 18.86 13.72
N PRO A 487 -46.54 18.03 12.68
CA PRO A 487 -45.28 17.70 12.06
C PRO A 487 -44.69 18.98 11.45
N PRO A 488 -43.37 19.24 11.67
CA PRO A 488 -42.71 20.32 10.97
C PRO A 488 -42.90 20.15 9.45
N PRO A 489 -43.03 21.22 8.69
CA PRO A 489 -43.20 21.11 7.23
C PRO A 489 -42.05 20.26 6.70
N ALA A 490 -42.41 19.21 5.96
CA ALA A 490 -41.44 18.32 5.34
C ALA A 490 -40.39 19.16 4.61
N PRO A 491 -39.07 18.91 4.77
CA PRO A 491 -38.08 19.58 3.98
C PRO A 491 -38.44 19.38 2.50
N ALA A 492 -38.48 20.47 1.77
CA ALA A 492 -38.78 20.43 0.34
C ALA A 492 -37.87 19.38 -0.30
N THR A 493 -38.46 18.35 -0.88
CA THR A 493 -37.71 17.33 -1.62
C THR A 493 -36.82 18.08 -2.61
N PRO A 494 -35.49 17.90 -2.58
CA PRO A 494 -34.63 18.50 -3.57
C PRO A 494 -35.16 18.10 -4.94
N GLN A 495 -35.55 19.05 -5.74
CA GLN A 495 -35.88 18.75 -7.14
C GLN A 495 -34.61 18.16 -7.75
N PRO A 496 -34.68 17.05 -8.48
CA PRO A 496 -33.52 16.54 -9.21
C PRO A 496 -33.00 17.70 -10.04
N LEU A 497 -31.71 18.05 -9.84
CA LEU A 497 -31.01 19.01 -10.68
C LEU A 497 -31.18 18.51 -12.12
N GLN A 498 -31.87 19.27 -12.94
CA GLN A 498 -31.92 18.97 -14.38
C GLN A 498 -30.46 19.09 -14.86
N PRO A 499 -29.91 18.06 -15.51
CA PRO A 499 -28.55 18.16 -16.03
C PRO A 499 -28.49 19.37 -16.96
N PRO A 500 -27.42 20.17 -16.90
CA PRO A 500 -27.22 21.24 -17.84
C PRO A 500 -27.28 20.64 -19.25
N SER A 501 -28.10 21.22 -20.11
CA SER A 501 -28.25 20.77 -21.50
C SER A 501 -26.96 21.12 -22.27
N SER A 502 -25.88 20.38 -22.01
CA SER A 502 -24.67 20.44 -22.82
C SER A 502 -25.03 19.87 -24.20
N LYS A 503 -25.08 20.72 -25.19
CA LYS A 503 -25.35 20.33 -26.58
C LYS A 503 -24.14 19.73 -27.30
N VAL A 504 -23.00 19.63 -26.62
CA VAL A 504 -21.75 19.10 -27.20
C VAL A 504 -21.41 17.83 -26.46
N ALA A 505 -21.29 16.73 -27.18
CA ALA A 505 -20.80 15.49 -26.60
C ALA A 505 -19.30 15.66 -26.20
N PRO A 506 -18.89 15.18 -25.03
CA PRO A 506 -17.51 15.29 -24.60
C PRO A 506 -16.57 14.55 -25.56
N HIS A 507 -15.43 15.18 -25.87
CA HIS A 507 -14.39 14.61 -26.71
C HIS A 507 -13.16 14.30 -25.91
N PRO A 508 -12.45 13.18 -26.17
CA PRO A 508 -11.11 12.95 -25.66
C PRO A 508 -10.20 14.14 -25.93
N SER A 509 -9.43 14.55 -24.93
CA SER A 509 -8.44 15.63 -25.05
C SER A 509 -7.22 15.30 -24.20
N LEU A 510 -6.13 16.05 -24.40
CA LEU A 510 -4.88 15.88 -23.67
C LEU A 510 -4.66 17.06 -22.73
N VAL A 511 -4.16 16.78 -21.53
CA VAL A 511 -3.59 17.81 -20.66
C VAL A 511 -2.10 17.90 -20.91
N GLU A 512 -1.38 16.79 -20.70
CA GLU A 512 0.06 16.72 -20.85
C GLU A 512 0.52 15.37 -21.40
N VAL A 513 1.73 15.34 -21.94
CA VAL A 513 2.38 14.16 -22.50
C VAL A 513 3.85 14.17 -22.11
N TYR A 514 4.33 13.04 -21.58
CA TYR A 514 5.72 12.85 -21.16
C TYR A 514 6.34 11.67 -21.87
N THR A 515 7.59 11.81 -22.27
CA THR A 515 8.36 10.72 -22.89
C THR A 515 9.15 9.95 -21.82
N ARG A 516 9.38 8.66 -22.05
CA ARG A 516 10.22 7.87 -21.15
C ARG A 516 11.65 8.42 -21.07
N VAL A 517 12.17 8.98 -22.17
CA VAL A 517 13.48 9.64 -22.19
C VAL A 517 13.51 10.85 -21.26
N GLN A 518 12.45 11.68 -21.23
CA GLN A 518 12.35 12.81 -20.28
C GLN A 518 12.33 12.32 -18.84
N LEU A 519 11.56 11.26 -18.53
CA LEU A 519 11.51 10.67 -17.19
C LEU A 519 12.89 10.13 -16.77
N ALA A 520 13.53 9.37 -17.64
CA ALA A 520 14.86 8.80 -17.37
C ALA A 520 15.95 9.86 -17.16
N ALA A 521 15.83 11.00 -17.84
CA ALA A 521 16.76 12.13 -17.73
C ALA A 521 16.44 13.08 -16.57
N GLY A 522 15.29 12.93 -15.90
CA GLY A 522 14.79 13.88 -14.90
C GLY A 522 14.47 15.26 -15.49
N SER A 523 14.19 15.33 -16.80
CA SER A 523 13.93 16.57 -17.54
C SER A 523 12.44 16.90 -17.58
N LEU A 524 11.80 16.97 -16.40
CA LEU A 524 10.36 17.20 -16.25
C LEU A 524 10.08 18.64 -15.83
N PRO A 525 8.89 19.20 -16.16
CA PRO A 525 8.47 20.48 -15.64
C PRO A 525 8.48 20.48 -14.11
N PRO A 526 8.89 21.59 -13.45
CA PRO A 526 8.85 21.70 -12.00
C PRO A 526 7.45 22.14 -11.52
N ASP A 527 6.46 21.34 -11.85
CA ASP A 527 5.07 21.50 -11.46
C ASP A 527 4.52 20.23 -10.82
N ASP A 528 3.28 20.28 -10.32
CA ASP A 528 2.68 19.17 -9.59
C ASP A 528 2.62 17.86 -10.41
N PHE A 529 2.37 17.95 -11.72
CA PHE A 529 2.38 16.77 -12.58
C PHE A 529 3.81 16.26 -12.81
N GLY A 530 4.77 17.13 -13.00
CA GLY A 530 6.17 16.75 -13.20
C GLY A 530 6.71 15.93 -12.05
N GLU A 531 6.40 16.28 -10.80
CA GLU A 531 6.78 15.50 -9.62
C GLU A 531 6.11 14.13 -9.58
N LEU A 532 4.78 14.08 -9.80
CA LEU A 532 4.03 12.82 -9.84
C LEU A 532 4.53 11.87 -10.94
N ILE A 533 4.88 12.43 -12.08
CA ILE A 533 5.38 11.66 -13.21
C ILE A 533 6.83 11.19 -12.98
N ALA A 534 7.66 11.98 -12.29
CA ALA A 534 9.00 11.54 -11.89
C ALA A 534 8.95 10.29 -11.03
N HIS A 535 8.08 10.26 -10.01
CA HIS A 535 7.86 9.10 -9.16
C HIS A 535 7.20 7.91 -9.87
N SER A 536 6.62 8.15 -11.06
CA SER A 536 5.99 7.10 -11.87
C SER A 536 6.96 6.38 -12.82
N TYR A 537 8.19 6.86 -12.95
CA TYR A 537 9.19 6.25 -13.81
C TYR A 537 9.52 4.82 -13.38
N SER A 538 9.53 3.89 -14.35
CA SER A 538 10.06 2.54 -14.16
C SER A 538 11.12 2.23 -15.21
N PRO A 539 12.28 1.71 -14.81
CA PRO A 539 13.25 1.17 -15.74
C PRO A 539 12.83 -0.19 -16.32
N ASN A 540 11.78 -0.81 -15.75
CA ASN A 540 11.23 -2.06 -16.26
C ASN A 540 10.28 -1.77 -17.43
N GLY A 541 10.33 -2.62 -18.46
CA GLY A 541 9.54 -2.44 -19.66
C GLY A 541 10.32 -1.82 -20.84
N GLY A 542 9.63 -1.66 -21.96
CA GLY A 542 10.17 -1.10 -23.19
C GLY A 542 9.98 0.41 -23.31
N TRP A 543 10.02 0.92 -24.52
CA TRP A 543 9.76 2.33 -24.84
C TRP A 543 8.29 2.68 -24.67
N TYR A 544 7.99 3.85 -24.11
CA TYR A 544 6.62 4.33 -23.92
C TYR A 544 6.53 5.86 -23.90
N VAL A 545 5.35 6.34 -24.20
CA VAL A 545 4.94 7.71 -23.93
C VAL A 545 3.84 7.66 -22.86
N MET A 546 3.90 8.53 -21.86
CA MET A 546 2.90 8.63 -20.81
C MET A 546 2.05 9.88 -21.05
N LEU A 547 0.72 9.73 -21.05
CA LEU A 547 -0.17 10.84 -21.30
C LEU A 547 -1.14 11.07 -20.12
N ILE A 548 -1.43 12.33 -19.86
CA ILE A 548 -2.37 12.75 -18.83
C ILE A 548 -3.64 13.24 -19.54
N PRO A 549 -4.74 12.45 -19.51
CA PRO A 549 -6.04 12.94 -19.96
C PRO A 549 -6.62 13.93 -18.93
N PRO A 550 -7.60 14.77 -19.28
CA PRO A 550 -8.35 15.54 -18.33
C PRO A 550 -8.99 14.66 -17.24
N ALA A 551 -9.32 15.28 -16.10
CA ALA A 551 -10.03 14.57 -15.04
C ALA A 551 -11.33 13.94 -15.56
N TYR A 552 -11.65 12.73 -15.08
CA TYR A 552 -12.81 11.92 -15.49
C TYR A 552 -12.83 11.48 -16.97
N GLN A 553 -11.69 11.62 -17.66
CA GLN A 553 -11.48 10.97 -18.95
C GLN A 553 -10.59 9.74 -18.76
N MET A 554 -11.05 8.58 -19.16
CA MET A 554 -10.41 7.31 -18.83
C MET A 554 -10.46 6.30 -19.98
N ASN A 555 -9.79 5.17 -19.83
CA ASN A 555 -9.90 4.05 -20.77
C ASN A 555 -11.36 3.68 -20.99
N GLY A 556 -11.74 3.40 -22.23
CA GLY A 556 -13.03 2.78 -22.55
C GLY A 556 -13.11 1.43 -21.83
N ASN A 557 -14.23 1.22 -21.12
CA ASN A 557 -14.36 0.14 -20.17
C ASN A 557 -14.43 -1.25 -20.81
N ALA A 558 -13.79 -2.23 -20.17
CA ALA A 558 -14.09 -3.63 -20.42
C ALA A 558 -15.57 -3.93 -20.05
N ALA A 559 -16.17 -4.91 -20.69
CA ALA A 559 -17.55 -5.29 -20.40
C ALA A 559 -17.71 -5.61 -18.90
N GLY A 560 -18.67 -4.94 -18.24
CA GLY A 560 -18.96 -5.11 -16.82
C GLY A 560 -18.18 -4.19 -15.88
N THR A 561 -17.41 -3.22 -16.40
CA THR A 561 -16.67 -2.21 -15.62
C THR A 561 -17.30 -0.84 -15.89
N SER A 562 -17.71 -0.10 -14.85
CA SER A 562 -18.31 1.22 -14.96
C SER A 562 -17.30 2.36 -14.86
N THR A 563 -16.23 2.15 -14.11
CA THR A 563 -15.15 3.12 -13.93
C THR A 563 -13.84 2.43 -13.61
N THR A 564 -12.76 3.18 -13.66
CA THR A 564 -11.42 2.69 -13.39
C THR A 564 -10.57 3.77 -12.71
N HIS A 565 -9.36 3.42 -12.37
CA HIS A 565 -8.30 4.24 -11.81
C HIS A 565 -7.08 4.19 -12.76
N PHE A 566 -5.90 4.61 -12.36
CA PHE A 566 -4.65 4.67 -13.08
C PHE A 566 -4.41 6.05 -13.70
N SER A 567 -4.50 7.07 -12.85
CA SER A 567 -4.24 8.45 -13.27
C SER A 567 -3.49 9.25 -12.19
N ALA A 568 -3.02 10.43 -12.58
CA ALA A 568 -2.40 11.40 -11.68
C ALA A 568 -3.41 12.22 -10.85
N TRP A 569 -4.71 12.02 -11.07
CA TRP A 569 -5.74 12.81 -10.44
C TRP A 569 -5.99 12.40 -8.98
N SER A 570 -6.40 13.37 -8.16
CA SER A 570 -6.56 13.18 -6.72
C SER A 570 -7.52 12.06 -6.34
N TYR A 571 -8.58 11.82 -7.09
CA TYR A 571 -9.56 10.76 -6.81
C TYR A 571 -8.96 9.34 -6.87
N ASP A 572 -7.86 9.14 -7.63
CA ASP A 572 -7.14 7.87 -7.70
C ASP A 572 -6.01 7.78 -6.66
N ARG A 573 -5.58 8.93 -6.11
CA ARG A 573 -4.42 9.04 -5.21
C ARG A 573 -4.81 9.22 -3.74
N HIS A 574 -6.02 9.71 -3.45
CA HIS A 574 -6.50 10.04 -2.11
C HIS A 574 -7.04 8.80 -1.40
N VAL A 575 -6.33 8.36 -0.37
CA VAL A 575 -6.58 7.14 0.39
C VAL A 575 -6.54 7.42 1.90
N PRO A 576 -7.20 6.63 2.75
CA PRO A 576 -7.04 6.77 4.19
C PRO A 576 -5.66 6.28 4.64
N LEU A 577 -5.14 6.84 5.75
CA LEU A 577 -4.05 6.26 6.50
C LEU A 577 -4.40 6.28 7.98
N GLY A 578 -4.44 5.11 8.60
CA GLY A 578 -4.78 4.96 10.01
C GLY A 578 -3.79 4.06 10.72
N PHE A 579 -3.39 4.44 11.96
CA PHE A 579 -2.52 3.64 12.81
C PHE A 579 -3.19 3.40 14.16
N TYR A 580 -3.07 2.17 14.64
CA TYR A 580 -3.48 1.78 15.99
C TYR A 580 -2.34 1.04 16.69
N GLY A 581 -2.20 1.26 17.99
CA GLY A 581 -1.24 0.56 18.84
C GLY A 581 -0.60 1.45 19.89
N ALA A 582 0.19 0.83 20.77
CA ALA A 582 0.74 1.49 21.94
C ALA A 582 1.54 2.79 21.67
N PRO A 583 2.34 2.94 20.60
CA PRO A 583 3.10 4.16 20.36
C PRO A 583 2.28 5.34 19.84
N PHE A 584 1.09 5.09 19.29
CA PHE A 584 0.32 6.12 18.61
C PHE A 584 -0.56 6.91 19.58
N GLN A 585 -0.59 8.24 19.40
CA GLN A 585 -1.48 9.16 20.10
C GLN A 585 -2.81 9.21 19.34
N PRO A 586 -3.95 8.84 19.98
CA PRO A 586 -5.25 8.97 19.33
C PRO A 586 -5.54 10.40 18.90
N GLY A 587 -6.01 10.56 17.66
CA GLY A 587 -6.35 11.86 17.09
C GLY A 587 -6.50 11.83 15.58
N ILE A 588 -7.04 12.92 15.03
CA ILE A 588 -7.12 13.17 13.58
C ILE A 588 -6.06 14.19 13.24
N TYR A 589 -5.18 13.85 12.30
CA TYR A 589 -4.01 14.65 11.90
C TYR A 589 -4.17 15.12 10.47
N TYR A 590 -4.38 16.43 10.29
CA TYR A 590 -4.69 17.05 8.99
C TYR A 590 -3.44 17.49 8.21
N GLY A 591 -2.25 17.15 8.67
CA GLY A 591 -1.04 17.34 7.87
C GLY A 591 -1.04 16.39 6.67
N ARG A 592 -0.58 16.90 5.50
CA ARG A 592 -0.43 16.06 4.31
C ARG A 592 0.61 14.96 4.56
N VAL A 593 0.21 13.74 4.31
CA VAL A 593 1.04 12.54 4.42
C VAL A 593 0.91 11.67 3.16
N ALA A 594 1.72 10.64 3.07
CA ALA A 594 1.69 9.73 1.95
C ALA A 594 1.80 8.26 2.41
N PRO A 595 1.30 7.28 1.63
CA PRO A 595 1.40 5.86 1.99
C PRO A 595 2.83 5.36 2.19
N VAL A 596 3.83 5.99 1.58
CA VAL A 596 5.26 5.71 1.80
C VAL A 596 5.69 5.91 3.26
N ASP A 597 4.98 6.75 4.03
CA ASP A 597 5.29 7.09 5.43
C ASP A 597 5.02 5.92 6.38
N PHE A 598 4.15 4.97 6.00
CA PHE A 598 3.86 3.79 6.81
C PHE A 598 5.12 2.97 7.10
N ALA A 599 5.80 2.48 6.05
CA ALA A 599 6.95 1.60 6.22
C ALA A 599 8.08 2.27 7.01
N VAL A 600 8.31 3.56 6.78
CA VAL A 600 9.35 4.36 7.45
C VAL A 600 9.00 4.59 8.93
N THR A 601 7.74 4.92 9.24
CA THR A 601 7.27 5.11 10.62
C THR A 601 7.37 3.81 11.41
N PHE A 602 6.92 2.69 10.86
CA PHE A 602 6.98 1.40 11.54
C PHE A 602 8.42 0.87 11.67
N ALA A 603 9.28 1.08 10.67
CA ALA A 603 10.70 0.75 10.77
C ALA A 603 11.37 1.49 11.93
N ALA A 604 11.13 2.80 12.04
CA ALA A 604 11.67 3.62 13.14
C ALA A 604 11.18 3.14 14.51
N LEU A 605 9.88 2.87 14.67
CA LEU A 605 9.28 2.39 15.91
C LEU A 605 9.78 0.99 16.29
N LEU A 606 9.99 0.11 15.33
CA LEU A 606 10.52 -1.24 15.54
C LEU A 606 12.04 -1.26 15.70
N GLY A 607 12.74 -0.12 15.50
CA GLY A 607 14.18 -0.03 15.55
C GLY A 607 14.86 -0.85 14.44
N LEU A 608 14.29 -0.83 13.27
CA LEU A 608 14.78 -1.46 12.04
C LEU A 608 15.51 -0.45 11.16
N ASN A 609 16.28 -0.93 10.20
CA ASN A 609 16.64 -0.11 9.05
C ASN A 609 15.37 0.27 8.29
N GLN A 610 15.39 1.42 7.64
CA GLN A 610 14.37 1.74 6.64
C GLN A 610 14.54 0.81 5.43
N PRO A 611 13.44 0.45 4.73
CA PRO A 611 13.56 -0.27 3.47
C PRO A 611 14.48 0.45 2.47
N SER A 612 15.16 -0.31 1.64
CA SER A 612 16.36 0.14 0.89
C SER A 612 16.15 1.32 -0.06
N ALA A 613 14.92 1.56 -0.51
CA ALA A 613 14.56 2.68 -1.39
C ALA A 613 13.52 3.62 -0.75
N ALA A 614 13.27 3.49 0.55
CA ALA A 614 12.25 4.28 1.24
C ALA A 614 12.55 5.78 1.20
N ILE A 615 11.54 6.57 0.89
CA ILE A 615 11.60 8.05 0.82
C ILE A 615 10.61 8.73 1.77
N GLY A 616 9.74 7.97 2.44
CA GLY A 616 8.76 8.48 3.39
C GLY A 616 9.37 9.12 4.63
N HIS A 617 8.53 9.68 5.47
CA HIS A 617 8.89 10.33 6.72
C HIS A 617 8.30 9.60 7.92
N VAL A 618 8.94 9.73 9.08
CA VAL A 618 8.36 9.27 10.34
C VAL A 618 7.28 10.26 10.77
N LEU A 619 6.04 9.80 10.92
CA LEU A 619 4.89 10.62 11.33
C LEU A 619 4.93 10.89 12.85
N THR A 620 5.89 11.72 13.26
CA THR A 620 6.21 11.98 14.67
C THR A 620 5.10 12.68 15.42
N GLU A 621 4.26 13.46 14.74
CA GLU A 621 3.12 14.18 15.29
C GLU A 621 2.06 13.23 15.88
N ALA A 622 1.98 12.02 15.37
CA ALA A 622 1.05 10.99 15.84
C ALA A 622 1.64 10.07 16.91
N LEU A 623 2.87 10.32 17.34
CA LEU A 623 3.51 9.48 18.36
C LEU A 623 3.32 10.04 19.76
N LYS A 624 3.08 9.15 20.72
CA LYS A 624 3.08 9.51 22.13
C LYS A 624 4.45 10.04 22.54
N PRO A 625 4.53 11.12 23.34
CA PRO A 625 5.79 11.60 23.87
C PRO A 625 6.52 10.49 24.63
N VAL A 626 7.78 10.24 24.30
CA VAL A 626 8.62 9.37 25.12
C VAL A 626 8.84 10.09 26.45
N PRO A 627 8.54 9.46 27.61
CA PRO A 627 8.84 10.05 28.90
C PRO A 627 10.34 10.41 28.94
N ALA A 628 10.65 11.67 29.22
CA ALA A 628 12.04 12.07 29.39
C ALA A 628 12.66 11.17 30.46
N THR A 629 13.66 10.41 30.09
CA THR A 629 14.47 9.66 31.06
C THR A 629 14.96 10.71 32.06
N PRO A 630 14.78 10.51 33.41
CA PRO A 630 15.30 11.48 34.35
C PRO A 630 16.79 11.63 34.05
N GLU A 631 17.17 12.81 33.58
CA GLU A 631 18.55 13.17 33.35
C GLU A 631 19.24 12.94 34.72
N THR A 632 20.11 11.94 34.80
CA THR A 632 20.93 11.72 35.99
C THR A 632 21.72 12.99 36.11
N ALA A 633 21.28 13.90 36.99
CA ALA A 633 21.91 15.19 37.22
C ALA A 633 23.36 14.91 37.53
N LEU A 634 24.21 15.13 36.54
CA LEU A 634 25.63 15.24 36.76
C LEU A 634 25.82 16.46 37.66
N THR A 635 25.79 16.21 38.99
CA THR A 635 26.18 17.23 39.96
C THR A 635 27.56 17.73 39.60
N PRO A 636 27.76 19.02 39.30
CA PRO A 636 29.09 19.52 39.02
C PRO A 636 29.92 19.37 40.32
N LYS A 637 30.93 18.52 40.29
CA LYS A 637 31.94 18.50 41.34
C LYS A 637 32.59 19.87 41.39
N THR A 638 32.21 20.66 42.36
CA THR A 638 32.88 21.90 42.74
C THR A 638 34.27 21.58 43.22
N THR A 639 35.24 21.68 42.34
CA THR A 639 36.66 21.68 42.72
C THR A 639 36.96 23.05 43.32
N HIS A 640 37.06 23.07 44.66
CA HIS A 640 37.68 24.19 45.37
C HIS A 640 39.14 24.39 44.90
N ARG A 641 39.37 25.35 44.01
CA ARG A 641 40.67 25.81 43.63
C ARG A 641 41.09 26.93 44.60
N ALA A 642 42.04 26.63 45.49
CA ALA A 642 42.65 27.56 46.40
C ALA A 642 43.21 28.78 45.64
N ARG A 643 42.75 29.99 46.04
CA ARG A 643 43.29 31.29 45.61
C ARG A 643 44.75 31.40 46.13
N ARG A 644 45.70 31.45 45.23
CA ARG A 644 47.01 32.06 45.51
C ARG A 644 47.01 33.46 44.88
N SER A 645 47.16 34.44 45.74
CA SER A 645 47.40 35.83 45.40
C SER A 645 48.79 36.04 44.83
N ALA A 646 48.93 36.77 43.72
CA ALA A 646 50.17 37.39 43.34
C ALA A 646 49.87 38.77 42.71
N LYS A 647 50.65 39.75 43.19
CA LYS A 647 50.57 41.20 42.95
C LYS A 647 50.88 41.62 41.51
N SER A 648 50.17 42.62 41.09
CA SER A 648 50.56 43.87 40.38
C SER A 648 51.88 43.91 39.60
N ALA A 649 51.79 44.29 38.32
CA ALA A 649 52.62 45.32 37.69
C ALA A 649 51.96 45.86 36.41
N ALA A 650 52.05 47.17 36.26
CA ALA A 650 51.34 48.00 35.30
C ALA A 650 51.98 48.06 33.90
N GLY A 651 51.16 48.24 32.90
CA GLY A 651 51.09 49.11 31.75
C GLY A 651 52.28 49.17 30.75
N PRO A 652 52.17 49.91 29.62
CA PRO A 652 50.98 50.29 28.82
C PRO A 652 51.16 50.10 27.29
N ASP A 653 50.08 50.39 26.57
CA ASP A 653 49.97 50.90 25.18
C ASP A 653 50.60 50.18 23.97
N ALA A 654 49.75 49.88 22.99
CA ALA A 654 49.78 50.50 21.67
C ALA A 654 48.75 49.87 20.68
N GLN A 655 48.04 50.75 20.12
CA GLN A 655 47.13 50.84 18.97
C GLN A 655 47.51 50.05 17.70
N GLY A 656 46.49 49.80 16.89
CA GLY A 656 46.47 49.59 15.43
C GLY A 656 45.75 48.29 15.06
N GLY A 657 44.64 48.27 14.46
CA GLY A 657 44.06 49.00 13.36
C GLY A 657 44.06 48.17 12.12
N VAL A 658 42.85 48.06 11.52
CA VAL A 658 42.56 47.70 10.11
C VAL A 658 41.94 46.32 9.87
N THR A 659 40.67 46.35 9.58
CA THR A 659 39.85 45.46 8.71
C THR A 659 40.19 45.76 7.23
N PRO A 660 39.54 45.14 6.20
CA PRO A 660 38.93 43.83 5.94
C PRO A 660 39.38 43.21 4.59
N GLU A 661 39.11 42.00 4.42
CA GLU A 661 38.51 41.49 3.13
C GLU A 661 37.83 40.15 3.39
#